data_26af9bff2082a9006f184c9719ee7f0b
#
_entry.id   26af9bff2082a9006f184c9719ee7f0b
#
_cell.length_a   1.000
_cell.length_b   1.000
_cell.length_c   1.000
_cell.angle_alpha   90.00
_cell.angle_beta   90.00
_cell.angle_gamma   90.00
#
_symmetry.space_group_name_H-M   'P 1'
#
loop_
_entity.id
_entity.type
_entity.pdbx_description
1 polymer ?
#
loop_
_entity_poly.entity_id
_entity_poly.type
_entity_poly.pdbx_seq_one_letter_code
_entity_poly.pdbx_strand_id
1 'polypeptide(L)'
;MGWISKLAMRLRALWHSDTVHREIAEEWQFHIDLRTEENIRRGMTPEEARRNAERHFGNIGHIKDLSWDERGGGLAETVWQDLRFGIRQFRKSPGFTIAAVLTLALGIGVNLTMFVILYGVLLRPLPFPDPHQIVRMERFFPDGGLVPSYSGTKVLFMTRASRTLQSGAAYDYFPNHVNLVQGGEATPLEALRVTSDFFHVFRMEPRIGQDFGPQDMTPYAPGVAILSDGTWRERFEADPNIIGRAITLGNEKYSVIGVASPQFRLDARVDVWVPLRIAEESEDHSNDYNFVGRLKPGVTPAQAEADLRQVLVELKRVYPNLWNQYESVRALDYHDSTVGQVRPALEMLMGAVGLLLLIVCANILSLLLTRLIARRREMSLRVALGASGWRLLQQLLVENAILCIVGGGAGVLLAEFAAPALMHLSPIELPQFASLSLGASGFLFAGLLGVACALMFSLVPALESRRARLNDSLRLNPTQVAAGRNPAQRALVVGEVATSLVLLVAAALLLTSFWNLVHTPAGFDASNLLTFKTSFTDEQAATSAVFSQHLNDLIARIEAQPGVESAAAALNLPTQIVPDLPFEIIGRRPGEQGSSGDEKFIPVTANYFAALRIPVIVGRVFSGADRHGSPPVVVVNQQFARTYFRNENPVGQHILIGAVMGPEFNDSVREIIGVMGDTKQVGLERPAPGILYLPAVQIPDTLTRMDIHALGMSWLVRTKSAYVDVVGALRQIFRDSARTPLLSVQTMQDVMRASVAQQRFNMLLLSTFGLIALALGGAGLYGVMSYTVARQTKEIGVRMALGAQRSQILKMVLREAILLVVAGLVIGIGASIAGAQLLRGLVFGVAPRDPIALASMSGVLLLTGLFAAWWPARRAASTEPMQALRIE
;
A
#
# COMPACT_ATOMS: atom_id res chain seq x y z
N MET A 1 6.82 -21.49 -46.36
CA MET A 1 7.32 -22.07 -45.07
C MET A 1 6.82 -21.24 -43.90
N GLY A 2 6.08 -21.84 -42.98
CA GLY A 2 5.50 -21.12 -41.83
C GLY A 2 6.57 -20.65 -40.86
N TRP A 3 6.28 -19.64 -40.07
CA TRP A 3 7.19 -19.09 -39.04
C TRP A 3 7.71 -20.14 -38.06
N ILE A 4 6.91 -21.19 -37.78
CA ILE A 4 7.28 -22.31 -36.90
C ILE A 4 8.41 -23.15 -37.50
N SER A 5 8.39 -23.42 -38.83
CA SER A 5 9.48 -24.17 -39.48
C SER A 5 10.78 -23.37 -39.54
N LYS A 6 10.69 -22.04 -39.67
CA LYS A 6 11.86 -21.14 -39.54
C LYS A 6 12.44 -21.12 -38.12
N LEU A 7 11.58 -21.15 -37.13
CA LEU A 7 12.00 -21.21 -35.71
C LEU A 7 12.64 -22.56 -35.38
N ALA A 8 12.07 -23.67 -35.86
CA ALA A 8 12.63 -24.99 -35.66
C ALA A 8 14.00 -25.17 -36.36
N MET A 9 14.18 -24.64 -37.58
CA MET A 9 15.48 -24.60 -38.25
C MET A 9 16.53 -23.79 -37.45
N ARG A 10 16.14 -22.64 -36.92
CA ARG A 10 17.02 -21.80 -36.08
C ARG A 10 17.45 -22.50 -34.81
N LEU A 11 16.50 -23.18 -34.12
CA LEU A 11 16.81 -23.95 -32.91
C LEU A 11 17.70 -25.15 -33.23
N ARG A 12 17.52 -25.85 -34.37
CA ARG A 12 18.37 -26.95 -34.79
C ARG A 12 19.80 -26.48 -35.10
N ALA A 13 19.97 -25.32 -35.77
CA ALA A 13 21.27 -24.73 -36.03
C ALA A 13 22.02 -24.34 -34.74
N LEU A 14 21.29 -23.95 -33.66
CA LEU A 14 21.84 -23.66 -32.34
C LEU A 14 22.38 -24.87 -31.62
N TRP A 15 21.66 -25.98 -31.61
CA TRP A 15 21.95 -27.16 -30.80
C TRP A 15 22.85 -28.18 -31.52
N HIS A 16 22.90 -28.14 -32.85
CA HIS A 16 23.62 -29.09 -33.67
C HIS A 16 24.45 -28.37 -34.75
N SER A 17 25.19 -27.32 -34.38
CA SER A 17 25.98 -26.51 -35.32
C SER A 17 26.92 -27.31 -36.20
N ASP A 18 27.66 -28.29 -35.65
CA ASP A 18 28.59 -29.13 -36.37
C ASP A 18 27.93 -30.03 -37.42
N THR A 19 26.69 -30.47 -37.14
CA THR A 19 25.89 -31.28 -38.06
C THR A 19 25.41 -30.43 -39.23
N VAL A 20 24.92 -29.23 -38.93
CA VAL A 20 24.44 -28.29 -40.00
C VAL A 20 25.58 -27.79 -40.87
N HIS A 21 26.75 -27.52 -40.28
CA HIS A 21 27.94 -27.16 -41.06
C HIS A 21 28.38 -28.29 -41.97
N ARG A 22 28.25 -29.56 -41.53
CA ARG A 22 28.57 -30.73 -42.33
C ARG A 22 27.54 -30.91 -43.49
N GLU A 23 26.26 -30.79 -43.18
CA GLU A 23 25.19 -30.81 -44.21
C GLU A 23 25.39 -29.73 -45.29
N ILE A 24 25.75 -28.52 -44.90
CA ILE A 24 26.06 -27.43 -45.84
C ILE A 24 27.28 -27.80 -46.71
N ALA A 25 28.33 -28.36 -46.09
CA ALA A 25 29.53 -28.72 -46.84
C ALA A 25 29.26 -29.88 -47.83
N GLU A 26 28.48 -30.88 -47.42
CA GLU A 26 28.09 -32.02 -48.29
C GLU A 26 27.17 -31.53 -49.43
N GLU A 27 26.26 -30.64 -49.19
CA GLU A 27 25.36 -30.07 -50.22
C GLU A 27 26.15 -29.30 -51.29
N TRP A 28 27.14 -28.47 -50.88
CA TRP A 28 27.96 -27.75 -51.82
C TRP A 28 28.93 -28.68 -52.58
N GLN A 29 29.49 -29.70 -51.88
CA GLN A 29 30.34 -30.66 -52.52
C GLN A 29 29.57 -31.42 -53.63
N PHE A 30 28.34 -31.82 -53.36
CA PHE A 30 27.44 -32.48 -54.32
C PHE A 30 27.19 -31.58 -55.57
N HIS A 31 26.92 -30.30 -55.39
CA HIS A 31 26.77 -29.34 -56.50
C HIS A 31 28.03 -29.17 -57.32
N ILE A 32 29.19 -29.12 -56.73
CA ILE A 32 30.47 -29.03 -57.40
C ILE A 32 30.72 -30.33 -58.22
N ASP A 33 30.47 -31.46 -57.59
CA ASP A 33 30.68 -32.75 -58.26
C ASP A 33 29.69 -32.93 -59.44
N LEU A 34 28.43 -32.56 -59.31
CA LEU A 34 27.42 -32.61 -60.38
C LEU A 34 27.81 -31.70 -61.54
N ARG A 35 28.33 -30.53 -61.33
CA ARG A 35 28.79 -29.61 -62.34
C ARG A 35 30.10 -30.08 -62.98
N THR A 36 30.94 -30.73 -62.24
CA THR A 36 32.16 -31.35 -62.67
C THR A 36 31.82 -32.46 -63.69
N GLU A 37 30.88 -33.33 -63.36
CA GLU A 37 30.38 -34.37 -64.28
C GLU A 37 29.77 -33.78 -65.57
N GLU A 38 29.00 -32.69 -65.40
CA GLU A 38 28.42 -32.02 -66.57
C GLU A 38 29.51 -31.42 -67.49
N ASN A 39 30.56 -30.84 -66.95
CA ASN A 39 31.72 -30.33 -67.72
C ASN A 39 32.54 -31.44 -68.38
N ILE A 40 32.66 -32.62 -67.77
CA ILE A 40 33.28 -33.80 -68.32
C ILE A 40 32.49 -34.29 -69.54
N ARG A 41 31.14 -34.35 -69.41
CA ARG A 41 30.23 -34.73 -70.53
C ARG A 41 30.32 -33.73 -71.66
N ARG A 42 30.73 -32.48 -71.47
CA ARG A 42 30.97 -31.46 -72.46
C ARG A 42 32.37 -31.53 -73.07
N GLY A 43 33.19 -32.53 -72.67
CA GLY A 43 34.49 -32.82 -73.33
C GLY A 43 35.70 -32.21 -72.59
N MET A 44 35.56 -31.73 -71.40
CA MET A 44 36.72 -31.25 -70.58
C MET A 44 37.41 -32.40 -69.86
N THR A 45 38.72 -32.22 -69.62
CA THR A 45 39.46 -33.20 -68.85
C THR A 45 38.98 -33.14 -67.32
N PRO A 46 39.05 -34.23 -66.60
CA PRO A 46 38.55 -34.24 -65.19
C PRO A 46 39.12 -33.14 -64.33
N GLU A 47 40.39 -32.78 -64.50
CA GLU A 47 41.01 -31.69 -63.70
C GLU A 47 40.55 -30.32 -64.18
N GLU A 48 40.39 -30.10 -65.49
CA GLU A 48 39.87 -28.82 -65.96
C GLU A 48 38.39 -28.64 -65.63
N ALA A 49 37.57 -29.70 -65.69
CA ALA A 49 36.19 -29.71 -65.40
C ALA A 49 35.95 -29.31 -63.88
N ARG A 50 36.76 -29.85 -62.97
CA ARG A 50 36.69 -29.55 -61.56
C ARG A 50 37.13 -28.09 -61.27
N ARG A 51 38.23 -27.65 -61.84
CA ARG A 51 38.71 -26.25 -61.73
C ARG A 51 37.71 -25.25 -62.28
N ASN A 52 37.05 -25.59 -63.38
CA ASN A 52 36.00 -24.76 -63.97
C ASN A 52 34.76 -24.69 -63.09
N ALA A 53 34.32 -25.83 -62.48
CA ALA A 53 33.22 -25.89 -61.56
C ALA A 53 33.52 -25.04 -60.32
N GLU A 54 34.69 -25.19 -59.71
CA GLU A 54 35.12 -24.40 -58.50
C GLU A 54 35.21 -22.89 -58.82
N ARG A 55 35.74 -22.50 -60.01
CA ARG A 55 35.79 -21.09 -60.42
C ARG A 55 34.40 -20.49 -60.67
N HIS A 56 33.48 -21.27 -61.20
CA HIS A 56 32.12 -20.78 -61.47
C HIS A 56 31.32 -20.52 -60.15
N PHE A 57 31.55 -21.30 -59.10
CA PHE A 57 30.93 -21.08 -57.78
C PHE A 57 31.63 -19.96 -57.03
N GLY A 58 32.81 -19.52 -57.38
CA GLY A 58 33.54 -18.44 -56.71
C GLY A 58 34.10 -18.82 -55.38
N ASN A 59 34.05 -17.88 -54.40
CA ASN A 59 34.58 -18.13 -53.04
C ASN A 59 33.61 -19.02 -52.26
N ILE A 60 33.91 -20.31 -52.23
CA ILE A 60 33.13 -21.35 -51.53
C ILE A 60 32.95 -21.01 -50.04
N GLY A 61 33.95 -20.42 -49.39
CA GLY A 61 33.85 -19.99 -47.97
C GLY A 61 32.75 -18.94 -47.77
N HIS A 62 32.74 -17.93 -48.66
CA HIS A 62 31.71 -16.87 -48.59
C HIS A 62 30.28 -17.40 -48.82
N ILE A 63 30.12 -18.37 -49.72
CA ILE A 63 28.82 -18.96 -50.00
C ILE A 63 28.36 -19.87 -48.85
N LYS A 64 29.25 -20.57 -48.19
CA LYS A 64 28.96 -21.36 -46.98
C LYS A 64 28.50 -20.45 -45.84
N ASP A 65 29.14 -19.31 -45.68
CA ASP A 65 28.76 -18.31 -44.64
C ASP A 65 27.37 -17.73 -44.92
N LEU A 66 27.05 -17.41 -46.20
CA LEU A 66 25.71 -16.95 -46.62
C LEU A 66 24.63 -18.02 -46.36
N SER A 67 24.92 -19.28 -46.68
CA SER A 67 23.98 -20.40 -46.43
C SER A 67 23.74 -20.66 -44.93
N TRP A 68 24.77 -20.47 -44.09
CA TRP A 68 24.68 -20.54 -42.66
C TRP A 68 23.82 -19.40 -42.08
N ASP A 69 24.00 -18.18 -42.61
CA ASP A 69 23.21 -17.01 -42.20
C ASP A 69 21.73 -17.16 -42.61
N GLU A 70 21.43 -17.67 -43.78
CA GLU A 70 20.07 -17.94 -44.27
C GLU A 70 19.36 -19.00 -43.40
N ARG A 71 20.06 -20.02 -42.95
CA ARG A 71 19.56 -21.05 -42.04
C ARG A 71 19.44 -20.56 -40.59
N GLY A 72 19.85 -19.29 -40.31
CA GLY A 72 19.70 -18.62 -39.02
C GLY A 72 20.74 -18.95 -37.96
N GLY A 73 21.81 -19.69 -38.32
CA GLY A 73 22.94 -20.01 -37.44
C GLY A 73 23.79 -18.77 -37.13
N GLY A 74 23.93 -17.86 -38.06
CA GLY A 74 24.70 -16.63 -37.93
C GLY A 74 24.18 -15.70 -36.80
N LEU A 75 22.87 -15.60 -36.59
CA LEU A 75 22.29 -14.80 -35.49
C LEU A 75 22.65 -15.36 -34.11
N ALA A 76 22.60 -16.67 -33.97
CA ALA A 76 22.89 -17.33 -32.69
C ALA A 76 24.37 -17.25 -32.33
N GLU A 77 25.23 -17.50 -33.29
CA GLU A 77 26.69 -17.37 -33.13
C GLU A 77 27.07 -15.93 -32.80
N THR A 78 26.45 -14.98 -33.47
CA THR A 78 26.64 -13.55 -33.25
C THR A 78 26.24 -13.13 -31.82
N VAL A 79 25.08 -13.59 -31.34
CA VAL A 79 24.62 -13.31 -29.99
C VAL A 79 25.56 -13.96 -28.96
N TRP A 80 26.04 -15.20 -29.22
CA TRP A 80 26.99 -15.86 -28.34
C TRP A 80 28.35 -15.15 -28.27
N GLN A 81 28.84 -14.67 -29.40
CA GLN A 81 30.07 -13.86 -29.47
C GLN A 81 29.88 -12.54 -28.69
N ASP A 82 28.74 -11.87 -28.88
CA ASP A 82 28.38 -10.65 -28.15
C ASP A 82 28.25 -10.89 -26.65
N LEU A 83 27.68 -12.02 -26.24
CA LEU A 83 27.57 -12.41 -24.84
C LEU A 83 28.97 -12.58 -24.20
N ARG A 84 29.85 -13.36 -24.84
CA ARG A 84 31.24 -13.54 -24.39
C ARG A 84 32.01 -12.22 -24.34
N PHE A 85 31.81 -11.39 -25.35
CA PHE A 85 32.40 -10.08 -25.40
C PHE A 85 31.91 -9.19 -24.27
N GLY A 86 30.62 -9.12 -24.02
CA GLY A 86 30.00 -8.36 -22.92
C GLY A 86 30.52 -8.80 -21.56
N ILE A 87 30.52 -10.11 -21.26
CA ILE A 87 31.04 -10.66 -20.00
C ILE A 87 32.52 -10.29 -19.79
N ARG A 88 33.35 -10.45 -20.82
CA ARG A 88 34.78 -10.07 -20.74
C ARG A 88 34.95 -8.59 -20.50
N GLN A 89 34.12 -7.76 -21.09
CA GLN A 89 34.17 -6.32 -20.96
C GLN A 89 33.76 -5.87 -19.54
N PHE A 90 32.73 -6.52 -18.94
CA PHE A 90 32.32 -6.24 -17.57
C PHE A 90 33.38 -6.67 -16.55
N ARG A 91 34.05 -7.78 -16.78
CA ARG A 91 35.20 -8.21 -15.94
C ARG A 91 36.37 -7.24 -16.00
N LYS A 92 36.62 -6.57 -17.13
CA LYS A 92 37.68 -5.56 -17.27
C LYS A 92 37.38 -4.23 -16.60
N SER A 93 36.11 -3.94 -16.30
CA SER A 93 35.67 -2.70 -15.63
C SER A 93 34.76 -2.99 -14.42
N PRO A 94 35.33 -3.59 -13.33
CA PRO A 94 34.55 -4.08 -12.20
C PRO A 94 33.78 -2.95 -11.46
N GLY A 95 34.41 -1.78 -11.28
CA GLY A 95 33.78 -0.64 -10.62
C GLY A 95 32.50 -0.16 -11.32
N PHE A 96 32.56 -0.05 -12.67
CA PHE A 96 31.36 0.27 -13.45
C PHE A 96 30.28 -0.81 -13.31
N THR A 97 30.67 -2.08 -13.43
CA THR A 97 29.73 -3.21 -13.41
C THR A 97 29.02 -3.31 -12.07
N ILE A 98 29.76 -3.21 -10.97
CA ILE A 98 29.21 -3.23 -9.62
C ILE A 98 28.23 -2.05 -9.41
N ALA A 99 28.66 -0.83 -9.77
CA ALA A 99 27.82 0.34 -9.65
C ALA A 99 26.53 0.21 -10.46
N ALA A 100 26.60 -0.23 -11.72
CA ALA A 100 25.44 -0.41 -12.58
C ALA A 100 24.51 -1.52 -12.07
N VAL A 101 25.05 -2.67 -11.64
CA VAL A 101 24.27 -3.80 -11.10
C VAL A 101 23.59 -3.40 -9.80
N LEU A 102 24.29 -2.74 -8.87
CA LEU A 102 23.68 -2.29 -7.60
C LEU A 102 22.60 -1.25 -7.82
N THR A 103 22.83 -0.31 -8.74
CA THR A 103 21.82 0.71 -9.08
C THR A 103 20.59 0.09 -9.73
N LEU A 104 20.77 -0.87 -10.64
CA LEU A 104 19.66 -1.64 -11.24
C LEU A 104 18.94 -2.51 -10.22
N ALA A 105 19.68 -3.22 -9.37
CA ALA A 105 19.11 -4.05 -8.32
C ALA A 105 18.24 -3.24 -7.37
N LEU A 106 18.70 -2.06 -6.96
CA LEU A 106 17.93 -1.15 -6.14
C LEU A 106 16.68 -0.64 -6.89
N GLY A 107 16.84 -0.15 -8.12
CA GLY A 107 15.72 0.38 -8.90
C GLY A 107 14.65 -0.65 -9.22
N ILE A 108 15.05 -1.82 -9.74
CA ILE A 108 14.12 -2.90 -10.06
C ILE A 108 13.55 -3.53 -8.78
N GLY A 109 14.39 -3.75 -7.75
CA GLY A 109 13.99 -4.38 -6.52
C GLY A 109 12.95 -3.58 -5.73
N VAL A 110 13.16 -2.27 -5.56
CA VAL A 110 12.17 -1.40 -4.87
C VAL A 110 10.86 -1.31 -5.65
N ASN A 111 10.94 -1.19 -6.99
CA ASN A 111 9.74 -1.19 -7.84
C ASN A 111 8.99 -2.52 -7.76
N LEU A 112 9.69 -3.64 -7.80
CA LEU A 112 9.10 -4.97 -7.69
C LEU A 112 8.48 -5.19 -6.30
N THR A 113 9.14 -4.76 -5.23
CA THR A 113 8.61 -4.81 -3.86
C THR A 113 7.28 -4.07 -3.77
N MET A 114 7.23 -2.83 -4.27
CA MET A 114 5.98 -2.06 -4.28
C MET A 114 4.92 -2.66 -5.20
N PHE A 115 5.31 -3.21 -6.36
CA PHE A 115 4.39 -3.91 -7.24
C PHE A 115 3.76 -5.14 -6.56
N VAL A 116 4.55 -5.94 -5.84
CA VAL A 116 4.04 -7.12 -5.11
C VAL A 116 3.01 -6.71 -4.07
N ILE A 117 3.25 -5.64 -3.32
CA ILE A 117 2.32 -5.10 -2.32
C ILE A 117 1.06 -4.56 -3.02
N LEU A 118 1.23 -3.71 -4.02
CA LEU A 118 0.11 -3.11 -4.75
C LEU A 118 -0.72 -4.19 -5.48
N TYR A 119 -0.07 -5.14 -6.14
CA TYR A 119 -0.75 -6.24 -6.82
C TYR A 119 -1.51 -7.12 -5.83
N GLY A 120 -0.89 -7.48 -4.71
CA GLY A 120 -1.48 -8.31 -3.67
C GLY A 120 -2.69 -7.68 -2.99
N VAL A 121 -2.70 -6.35 -2.86
CA VAL A 121 -3.77 -5.60 -2.17
C VAL A 121 -4.82 -5.07 -3.15
N LEU A 122 -4.42 -4.43 -4.27
CA LEU A 122 -5.34 -3.70 -5.14
C LEU A 122 -5.72 -4.43 -6.44
N LEU A 123 -4.85 -5.30 -6.97
CA LEU A 123 -5.05 -5.84 -8.32
C LEU A 123 -5.39 -7.33 -8.32
N ARG A 124 -5.08 -8.04 -7.25
CA ARG A 124 -5.34 -9.47 -7.17
C ARG A 124 -6.85 -9.70 -7.00
N PRO A 125 -7.47 -10.52 -7.87
CA PRO A 125 -8.87 -10.87 -7.67
C PRO A 125 -9.08 -11.55 -6.30
N LEU A 126 -10.21 -11.27 -5.68
CA LEU A 126 -10.63 -11.96 -4.47
C LEU A 126 -10.69 -13.48 -4.72
N PRO A 127 -10.41 -14.31 -3.71
CA PRO A 127 -10.40 -15.77 -3.86
C PRO A 127 -11.80 -16.39 -3.95
N PHE A 128 -12.78 -15.63 -4.39
CA PHE A 128 -14.18 -16.04 -4.49
C PHE A 128 -14.58 -16.27 -5.95
N PRO A 129 -15.50 -17.19 -6.24
CA PRO A 129 -16.08 -17.36 -7.57
C PRO A 129 -16.81 -16.08 -8.03
N ASP A 130 -16.55 -15.63 -9.27
CA ASP A 130 -17.13 -14.42 -9.85
C ASP A 130 -17.08 -13.19 -8.90
N PRO A 131 -15.89 -12.75 -8.46
CA PRO A 131 -15.76 -11.76 -7.38
C PRO A 131 -16.39 -10.40 -7.72
N HIS A 132 -16.46 -10.01 -8.99
CA HIS A 132 -17.10 -8.77 -9.43
C HIS A 132 -18.63 -8.76 -9.28
N GLN A 133 -19.25 -9.91 -8.96
CA GLN A 133 -20.67 -9.98 -8.63
C GLN A 133 -20.92 -9.72 -7.15
N ILE A 134 -19.89 -9.65 -6.32
CA ILE A 134 -20.05 -9.39 -4.89
C ILE A 134 -19.98 -7.89 -4.66
N VAL A 135 -21.01 -7.33 -4.08
CA VAL A 135 -21.11 -5.91 -3.74
C VAL A 135 -21.36 -5.70 -2.26
N ARG A 136 -20.75 -4.67 -1.70
CA ARG A 136 -21.05 -4.16 -0.37
C ARG A 136 -21.96 -2.95 -0.53
N MET A 137 -23.03 -2.93 0.19
CA MET A 137 -23.93 -1.78 0.25
C MET A 137 -23.43 -0.83 1.34
N GLU A 138 -23.37 0.45 1.03
CA GLU A 138 -23.01 1.50 1.96
C GLU A 138 -24.09 2.59 1.97
N ARG A 139 -24.38 3.09 3.16
CA ARG A 139 -25.25 4.27 3.31
C ARG A 139 -24.47 5.50 2.85
N PHE A 140 -25.07 6.28 2.02
CA PHE A 140 -24.48 7.49 1.46
C PHE A 140 -25.23 8.73 1.93
N PHE A 141 -24.52 9.71 2.42
CA PHE A 141 -25.03 10.97 2.94
C PHE A 141 -24.66 12.15 2.03
N PRO A 142 -25.43 13.28 2.07
CA PRO A 142 -25.19 14.44 1.20
C PRO A 142 -23.84 15.12 1.41
N ASP A 143 -23.23 14.98 2.58
CA ASP A 143 -21.88 15.46 2.90
C ASP A 143 -20.76 14.61 2.25
N GLY A 144 -21.15 13.54 1.53
CA GLY A 144 -20.22 12.60 0.91
C GLY A 144 -19.80 11.44 1.81
N GLY A 145 -20.33 11.36 3.03
CA GLY A 145 -20.07 10.27 3.98
C GLY A 145 -20.58 8.93 3.45
N LEU A 146 -19.77 7.87 3.61
CA LEU A 146 -20.11 6.49 3.32
C LEU A 146 -20.02 5.71 4.63
N VAL A 147 -21.08 4.98 4.97
CA VAL A 147 -21.14 4.16 6.19
C VAL A 147 -21.68 2.77 5.82
N PRO A 148 -20.89 1.70 6.02
CA PRO A 148 -21.24 0.35 5.60
C PRO A 148 -22.15 -0.41 6.59
N SER A 149 -22.90 0.28 7.43
CA SER A 149 -23.74 -0.33 8.46
C SER A 149 -25.23 -0.17 8.18
N TYR A 150 -26.00 -1.24 8.41
CA TYR A 150 -27.44 -1.32 8.20
C TYR A 150 -28.12 -2.01 9.39
N SER A 151 -29.41 -1.75 9.62
CA SER A 151 -30.20 -2.59 10.52
C SER A 151 -30.58 -3.91 9.85
N GLY A 152 -30.78 -4.94 10.65
CA GLY A 152 -31.19 -6.25 10.17
C GLY A 152 -32.44 -6.21 9.31
N THR A 153 -33.47 -5.48 9.74
CA THR A 153 -34.73 -5.27 9.03
C THR A 153 -34.53 -4.64 7.65
N LYS A 154 -33.61 -3.63 7.54
CA LYS A 154 -33.26 -3.02 6.25
C LYS A 154 -32.66 -4.04 5.30
N VAL A 155 -31.69 -4.86 5.78
CA VAL A 155 -31.02 -5.87 4.95
C VAL A 155 -32.00 -6.90 4.44
N LEU A 156 -32.86 -7.45 5.31
CA LEU A 156 -33.88 -8.44 4.92
C LEU A 156 -34.84 -7.88 3.91
N PHE A 157 -35.37 -6.67 4.14
CA PHE A 157 -36.30 -6.02 3.22
C PHE A 157 -35.67 -5.75 1.86
N MET A 158 -34.49 -5.14 1.84
CA MET A 158 -33.78 -4.78 0.62
C MET A 158 -33.38 -6.01 -0.19
N THR A 159 -32.95 -7.08 0.48
CA THR A 159 -32.63 -8.36 -0.18
C THR A 159 -33.86 -8.98 -0.86
N ARG A 160 -35.02 -9.01 -0.19
CA ARG A 160 -36.26 -9.60 -0.71
C ARG A 160 -36.87 -8.77 -1.84
N ALA A 161 -36.83 -7.45 -1.73
CA ALA A 161 -37.46 -6.54 -2.69
C ALA A 161 -36.59 -6.26 -3.92
N SER A 162 -35.28 -6.49 -3.86
CA SER A 162 -34.35 -6.21 -4.97
C SER A 162 -34.57 -7.16 -6.15
N ARG A 163 -34.59 -6.58 -7.35
CA ARG A 163 -34.66 -7.32 -8.62
C ARG A 163 -33.26 -7.67 -9.15
N THR A 164 -32.23 -7.01 -8.66
CA THR A 164 -30.84 -7.10 -9.13
C THR A 164 -29.98 -8.02 -8.27
N LEU A 165 -30.31 -8.22 -7.00
CA LEU A 165 -29.61 -9.15 -6.13
C LEU A 165 -30.05 -10.59 -6.39
N GLN A 166 -29.10 -11.52 -6.43
CA GLN A 166 -29.34 -12.96 -6.40
C GLN A 166 -29.51 -13.44 -4.96
N SER A 167 -28.69 -12.95 -4.05
CA SER A 167 -28.72 -13.20 -2.61
C SER A 167 -28.12 -11.99 -1.87
N GLY A 168 -28.51 -11.81 -0.62
CA GLY A 168 -27.99 -10.76 0.25
C GLY A 168 -27.87 -11.26 1.67
N ALA A 169 -26.85 -10.82 2.38
CA ALA A 169 -26.55 -11.25 3.74
C ALA A 169 -26.17 -10.09 4.64
N ALA A 170 -26.60 -10.17 5.89
CA ALA A 170 -26.11 -9.34 6.98
C ALA A 170 -25.04 -10.08 7.77
N TYR A 171 -24.06 -9.34 8.26
CA TYR A 171 -23.08 -9.83 9.21
C TYR A 171 -22.61 -8.69 10.11
N ASP A 172 -22.13 -9.01 11.31
CA ASP A 172 -21.70 -8.01 12.29
C ASP A 172 -20.74 -7.00 11.70
N TYR A 173 -20.88 -5.74 12.12
CA TYR A 173 -20.00 -4.67 11.66
C TYR A 173 -18.53 -4.90 12.04
N PHE A 174 -18.30 -5.47 13.21
CA PHE A 174 -17.01 -5.96 13.70
C PHE A 174 -17.14 -7.39 14.20
N PRO A 175 -16.12 -8.24 14.07
CA PRO A 175 -16.07 -9.50 14.78
C PRO A 175 -16.15 -9.26 16.31
N ASN A 176 -16.87 -10.15 16.98
CA ASN A 176 -17.02 -10.11 18.42
C ASN A 176 -15.94 -10.96 19.09
N HIS A 177 -15.34 -10.46 20.18
CA HIS A 177 -14.43 -11.25 20.99
C HIS A 177 -15.22 -12.21 21.87
N VAL A 178 -15.13 -13.50 21.62
CA VAL A 178 -15.73 -14.56 22.45
C VAL A 178 -14.67 -15.47 23.02
N ASN A 179 -14.91 -16.00 24.21
CA ASN A 179 -13.98 -16.95 24.83
C ASN A 179 -14.40 -18.37 24.51
N LEU A 180 -13.53 -19.13 23.85
CA LEU A 180 -13.67 -20.59 23.77
C LEU A 180 -13.25 -21.22 25.10
N VAL A 181 -14.18 -21.87 25.78
CA VAL A 181 -13.91 -22.53 27.07
C VAL A 181 -13.66 -24.02 26.84
N GLN A 182 -12.43 -24.45 27.08
CA GLN A 182 -12.03 -25.86 26.99
C GLN A 182 -11.20 -26.24 28.20
N GLY A 183 -11.60 -27.32 28.89
CA GLY A 183 -10.84 -27.81 30.05
C GLY A 183 -10.68 -26.83 31.20
N GLY A 184 -11.52 -25.80 31.27
CA GLY A 184 -11.43 -24.73 32.30
C GLY A 184 -10.54 -23.56 31.88
N GLU A 185 -9.89 -23.62 30.72
CA GLU A 185 -9.15 -22.49 30.14
C GLU A 185 -10.02 -21.75 29.13
N ALA A 186 -9.97 -20.41 29.19
CA ALA A 186 -10.66 -19.51 28.27
C ALA A 186 -9.66 -18.99 27.22
N THR A 187 -9.91 -19.28 25.97
CA THR A 187 -9.10 -18.77 24.84
C THR A 187 -9.92 -17.79 24.01
N PRO A 188 -9.46 -16.56 23.78
CA PRO A 188 -10.18 -15.59 22.98
C PRO A 188 -10.21 -15.99 21.49
N LEU A 189 -11.38 -15.91 20.88
CA LEU A 189 -11.64 -16.09 19.47
C LEU A 189 -12.39 -14.89 18.90
N GLU A 190 -12.21 -14.66 17.61
CA GLU A 190 -12.98 -13.70 16.83
C GLU A 190 -14.22 -14.38 16.25
N ALA A 191 -15.39 -14.08 16.78
CA ALA A 191 -16.65 -14.62 16.29
C ALA A 191 -17.35 -13.60 15.39
N LEU A 192 -17.95 -14.07 14.31
CA LEU A 192 -18.76 -13.26 13.41
C LEU A 192 -20.16 -13.85 13.30
N ARG A 193 -21.19 -13.07 13.68
CA ARG A 193 -22.57 -13.46 13.46
C ARG A 193 -22.95 -13.17 12.02
N VAL A 194 -23.60 -14.13 11.36
CA VAL A 194 -23.96 -14.05 9.94
C VAL A 194 -25.34 -14.62 9.67
N THR A 195 -26.04 -14.07 8.68
CA THR A 195 -27.32 -14.65 8.20
C THR A 195 -27.09 -15.88 7.34
N SER A 196 -28.14 -16.70 7.12
CA SER A 196 -28.08 -17.97 6.38
C SER A 196 -27.48 -17.86 4.98
N ASP A 197 -27.69 -16.74 4.29
CA ASP A 197 -27.22 -16.55 2.93
C ASP A 197 -25.76 -16.11 2.82
N PHE A 198 -25.07 -15.95 3.95
CA PHE A 198 -23.73 -15.37 3.97
C PHE A 198 -22.73 -16.15 3.11
N PHE A 199 -22.58 -17.45 3.32
CA PHE A 199 -21.68 -18.28 2.53
C PHE A 199 -22.13 -18.42 1.06
N HIS A 200 -23.45 -18.37 0.81
CA HIS A 200 -24.01 -18.37 -0.54
C HIS A 200 -23.67 -17.10 -1.34
N VAL A 201 -23.60 -15.93 -0.68
CA VAL A 201 -23.16 -14.68 -1.34
C VAL A 201 -21.74 -14.84 -1.86
N PHE A 202 -20.85 -15.51 -1.11
CA PHE A 202 -19.46 -15.75 -1.53
C PHE A 202 -19.30 -17.02 -2.39
N ARG A 203 -20.33 -17.87 -2.51
CA ARG A 203 -20.28 -19.19 -3.16
C ARG A 203 -19.15 -20.08 -2.61
N MET A 204 -19.01 -20.05 -1.30
CA MET A 204 -17.97 -20.79 -0.59
C MET A 204 -18.62 -21.71 0.44
N GLU A 205 -18.87 -22.95 0.03
CA GLU A 205 -19.39 -23.98 0.92
C GLU A 205 -18.34 -24.39 1.96
N PRO A 206 -18.78 -24.79 3.18
CA PRO A 206 -17.91 -25.41 4.16
C PRO A 206 -17.18 -26.62 3.56
N ARG A 207 -15.89 -26.75 3.90
CA ARG A 207 -15.08 -27.90 3.46
C ARG A 207 -15.57 -29.22 4.05
N ILE A 208 -16.03 -29.18 5.30
CA ILE A 208 -16.54 -30.32 6.08
C ILE A 208 -17.85 -29.87 6.70
N GLY A 209 -18.85 -30.75 6.71
CA GLY A 209 -20.15 -30.46 7.30
C GLY A 209 -21.08 -29.69 6.38
N GLN A 210 -21.89 -28.79 6.92
CA GLN A 210 -22.92 -28.05 6.21
C GLN A 210 -22.92 -26.57 6.58
N ASP A 211 -23.58 -25.75 5.75
CA ASP A 211 -23.83 -24.33 5.98
C ASP A 211 -25.04 -24.12 6.92
N PHE A 212 -25.20 -22.87 7.39
CA PHE A 212 -26.38 -22.48 8.16
C PHE A 212 -27.64 -22.57 7.32
N GLY A 213 -28.66 -23.24 7.87
CA GLY A 213 -29.98 -23.27 7.25
C GLY A 213 -30.96 -22.25 7.85
N PRO A 214 -32.12 -22.04 7.23
CA PRO A 214 -33.16 -21.14 7.77
C PRO A 214 -33.63 -21.55 9.18
N GLN A 215 -33.55 -22.85 9.51
CA GLN A 215 -33.89 -23.37 10.84
C GLN A 215 -32.97 -22.87 11.95
N ASP A 216 -31.72 -22.55 11.62
CA ASP A 216 -30.70 -22.07 12.57
C ASP A 216 -30.88 -20.56 12.89
N MET A 217 -31.67 -19.86 12.06
CA MET A 217 -31.94 -18.44 12.19
C MET A 217 -33.11 -18.09 13.09
N THR A 218 -33.84 -19.10 13.57
CA THR A 218 -34.98 -18.85 14.47
C THR A 218 -34.47 -18.45 15.88
N PRO A 219 -35.17 -17.58 16.62
CA PRO A 219 -34.69 -17.04 17.92
C PRO A 219 -34.34 -18.09 18.97
N TYR A 220 -35.00 -19.24 18.94
CA TYR A 220 -34.84 -20.33 19.94
C TYR A 220 -34.12 -21.54 19.36
N ALA A 221 -33.53 -21.45 18.19
CA ALA A 221 -32.77 -22.58 17.63
C ALA A 221 -31.57 -22.94 18.50
N PRO A 222 -31.18 -24.23 18.55
CA PRO A 222 -29.93 -24.61 19.20
C PRO A 222 -28.74 -23.81 18.67
N GLY A 223 -27.76 -23.52 19.52
CA GLY A 223 -26.51 -22.87 19.09
C GLY A 223 -25.73 -23.77 18.13
N VAL A 224 -25.41 -23.27 16.95
CA VAL A 224 -24.59 -23.94 15.95
C VAL A 224 -23.44 -23.03 15.55
N ALA A 225 -22.30 -23.62 15.17
CA ALA A 225 -21.09 -22.87 14.82
C ALA A 225 -20.37 -23.51 13.60
N ILE A 226 -19.77 -22.65 12.78
CA ILE A 226 -18.85 -23.05 11.71
C ILE A 226 -17.46 -22.53 12.08
N LEU A 227 -16.47 -23.41 12.17
CA LEU A 227 -15.10 -23.05 12.52
C LEU A 227 -14.32 -22.62 11.28
N SER A 228 -13.36 -21.71 11.44
CA SER A 228 -12.36 -21.49 10.39
C SER A 228 -11.41 -22.69 10.27
N ASP A 229 -10.83 -22.91 9.09
CA ASP A 229 -9.81 -23.96 8.90
C ASP A 229 -8.61 -23.77 9.85
N GLY A 230 -8.24 -22.50 10.13
CA GLY A 230 -7.18 -22.18 11.08
C GLY A 230 -7.53 -22.62 12.50
N THR A 231 -8.68 -22.21 13.02
CA THR A 231 -9.14 -22.58 14.36
C THR A 231 -9.31 -24.09 14.51
N TRP A 232 -9.87 -24.76 13.49
CA TRP A 232 -9.99 -26.22 13.48
C TRP A 232 -8.64 -26.93 13.58
N ARG A 233 -7.59 -26.45 12.87
CA ARG A 233 -6.24 -27.03 12.92
C ARG A 233 -5.52 -26.70 14.22
N GLU A 234 -5.56 -25.44 14.64
CA GLU A 234 -4.76 -24.96 15.77
C GLU A 234 -5.33 -25.37 17.13
N ARG A 235 -6.67 -25.42 17.26
CA ARG A 235 -7.36 -25.66 18.54
C ARG A 235 -8.00 -27.03 18.66
N PHE A 236 -8.30 -27.67 17.55
CA PHE A 236 -8.95 -28.97 17.50
C PHE A 236 -8.11 -30.00 16.76
N GLU A 237 -6.81 -29.76 16.53
CA GLU A 237 -5.83 -30.70 15.94
C GLU A 237 -6.29 -31.30 14.62
N ALA A 238 -7.11 -30.57 13.85
CA ALA A 238 -7.73 -31.02 12.61
C ALA A 238 -8.55 -32.32 12.77
N ASP A 239 -9.22 -32.51 13.91
CA ASP A 239 -10.06 -33.67 14.20
C ASP A 239 -11.14 -33.86 13.12
N PRO A 240 -11.13 -34.99 12.37
CA PRO A 240 -12.12 -35.22 11.32
C PRO A 240 -13.54 -35.43 11.86
N ASN A 241 -13.69 -35.80 13.15
CA ASN A 241 -14.95 -36.03 13.84
C ASN A 241 -15.47 -34.76 14.56
N ILE A 242 -15.01 -33.57 14.18
CA ILE A 242 -15.39 -32.30 14.82
C ILE A 242 -16.88 -31.98 14.66
N ILE A 243 -17.55 -32.50 13.62
CA ILE A 243 -18.96 -32.24 13.35
C ILE A 243 -19.83 -32.92 14.43
N GLY A 244 -20.77 -32.11 14.99
CA GLY A 244 -21.62 -32.51 16.11
C GLY A 244 -20.96 -32.33 17.49
N ARG A 245 -19.68 -32.00 17.57
CA ARG A 245 -18.99 -31.71 18.83
C ARG A 245 -19.52 -30.43 19.45
N ALA A 246 -19.88 -30.53 20.74
CA ALA A 246 -20.26 -29.36 21.50
C ALA A 246 -19.02 -28.55 21.91
N ILE A 247 -19.04 -27.25 21.66
CA ILE A 247 -18.06 -26.26 22.10
C ILE A 247 -18.78 -25.21 22.96
N THR A 248 -18.08 -24.59 23.88
CA THR A 248 -18.62 -23.49 24.69
C THR A 248 -17.97 -22.19 24.27
N LEU A 249 -18.76 -21.29 23.69
CA LEU A 249 -18.36 -19.96 23.32
C LEU A 249 -19.00 -18.96 24.28
N GLY A 250 -18.18 -18.26 25.06
CA GLY A 250 -18.69 -17.50 26.21
C GLY A 250 -19.33 -18.43 27.23
N ASN A 251 -20.63 -18.25 27.46
CA ASN A 251 -21.43 -19.12 28.35
C ASN A 251 -22.40 -20.03 27.60
N GLU A 252 -22.47 -19.91 26.28
CA GLU A 252 -23.40 -20.68 25.46
C GLU A 252 -22.73 -21.92 24.81
N LYS A 253 -23.53 -22.97 24.67
CA LYS A 253 -23.11 -24.20 24.00
C LYS A 253 -23.50 -24.16 22.55
N TYR A 254 -22.52 -24.40 21.69
CA TYR A 254 -22.70 -24.49 20.25
C TYR A 254 -22.30 -25.88 19.74
N SER A 255 -23.07 -26.42 18.82
CA SER A 255 -22.67 -27.62 18.08
C SER A 255 -21.92 -27.23 16.83
N VAL A 256 -20.75 -27.77 16.62
CA VAL A 256 -20.00 -27.53 15.37
C VAL A 256 -20.69 -28.24 14.21
N ILE A 257 -21.20 -27.48 13.22
CA ILE A 257 -21.90 -28.05 12.06
C ILE A 257 -21.05 -28.03 10.79
N GLY A 258 -19.99 -27.21 10.75
CA GLY A 258 -19.13 -27.08 9.60
C GLY A 258 -17.74 -26.56 9.91
N VAL A 259 -16.84 -26.75 8.95
CA VAL A 259 -15.51 -26.12 8.90
C VAL A 259 -15.38 -25.41 7.56
N ALA A 260 -15.12 -24.12 7.59
CA ALA A 260 -14.98 -23.30 6.40
C ALA A 260 -13.77 -23.71 5.54
N SER A 261 -13.83 -23.43 4.25
CA SER A 261 -12.70 -23.64 3.33
C SER A 261 -11.50 -22.79 3.74
N PRO A 262 -10.25 -23.28 3.67
CA PRO A 262 -9.05 -22.48 3.93
C PRO A 262 -8.88 -21.29 2.98
N GLN A 263 -9.61 -21.29 1.86
CA GLN A 263 -9.64 -20.19 0.90
C GLN A 263 -10.65 -19.11 1.29
N PHE A 264 -11.58 -19.40 2.22
CA PHE A 264 -12.56 -18.43 2.70
C PHE A 264 -11.89 -17.46 3.68
N ARG A 265 -11.40 -16.35 3.15
CA ARG A 265 -10.71 -15.32 3.88
C ARG A 265 -11.38 -13.97 3.61
N LEU A 266 -11.91 -13.37 4.65
CA LEU A 266 -12.53 -12.06 4.63
C LEU A 266 -11.49 -10.93 4.79
N ASP A 267 -11.96 -9.72 4.87
CA ASP A 267 -11.16 -8.53 5.20
C ASP A 267 -10.66 -8.56 6.67
N ALA A 268 -11.46 -9.08 7.59
CA ALA A 268 -11.10 -9.28 8.99
C ALA A 268 -10.79 -10.75 9.31
N ARG A 269 -10.03 -10.97 10.39
CA ARG A 269 -9.84 -12.31 10.95
C ARG A 269 -11.14 -12.78 11.57
N VAL A 270 -11.56 -14.00 11.22
CA VAL A 270 -12.69 -14.67 11.83
C VAL A 270 -12.26 -16.10 12.19
N ASP A 271 -12.42 -16.45 13.45
CA ASP A 271 -12.10 -17.77 13.98
C ASP A 271 -13.32 -18.70 13.99
N VAL A 272 -14.54 -18.12 14.17
CA VAL A 272 -15.80 -18.88 14.21
C VAL A 272 -16.95 -18.02 13.68
N TRP A 273 -17.84 -18.64 12.89
CA TRP A 273 -19.10 -18.04 12.48
C TRP A 273 -20.25 -18.64 13.30
N VAL A 274 -21.21 -17.79 13.68
CA VAL A 274 -22.42 -18.20 14.40
C VAL A 274 -23.65 -17.51 13.77
N PRO A 275 -24.86 -18.06 13.94
CA PRO A 275 -26.06 -17.49 13.32
C PRO A 275 -26.42 -16.10 13.85
N LEU A 276 -26.65 -15.16 12.93
CA LEU A 276 -27.27 -13.87 13.21
C LEU A 276 -28.79 -14.00 13.10
N ARG A 277 -29.45 -14.05 14.23
CA ARG A 277 -30.90 -14.27 14.34
C ARG A 277 -31.65 -12.95 14.33
N ILE A 278 -32.05 -12.50 13.15
CA ILE A 278 -32.86 -11.28 12.98
C ILE A 278 -34.33 -11.68 12.98
N ALA A 279 -35.10 -11.20 13.93
CA ALA A 279 -36.56 -11.36 13.89
C ALA A 279 -37.13 -10.53 12.74
N GLU A 280 -38.02 -11.11 11.96
CA GLU A 280 -38.64 -10.42 10.79
C GLU A 280 -39.46 -9.18 11.21
N GLU A 281 -40.07 -9.20 12.39
CA GLU A 281 -40.82 -8.11 12.98
C GLU A 281 -40.02 -7.31 14.02
N SER A 282 -38.67 -7.39 13.95
CA SER A 282 -37.83 -6.64 14.88
C SER A 282 -38.00 -5.13 14.70
N GLU A 283 -38.34 -4.46 15.81
CA GLU A 283 -38.32 -3.01 15.90
C GLU A 283 -36.92 -2.43 16.17
N ASP A 284 -35.90 -3.28 16.10
CA ASP A 284 -34.49 -2.88 16.16
C ASP A 284 -34.09 -2.18 14.87
N HIS A 285 -33.88 -0.89 14.98
CA HIS A 285 -33.48 -0.01 13.89
C HIS A 285 -31.99 0.39 13.97
N SER A 286 -31.23 -0.17 14.92
CA SER A 286 -29.80 0.03 15.01
C SER A 286 -29.08 -0.44 13.75
N ASN A 287 -28.08 0.34 13.32
CA ASN A 287 -27.34 0.02 12.09
C ASN A 287 -26.03 -0.67 12.45
N ASP A 288 -26.08 -1.94 12.87
CA ASP A 288 -24.95 -2.68 13.45
C ASP A 288 -24.39 -3.76 12.53
N TYR A 289 -24.95 -3.90 11.32
CA TYR A 289 -24.60 -4.98 10.42
C TYR A 289 -24.07 -4.45 9.09
N ASN A 290 -23.04 -5.09 8.58
CA ASN A 290 -22.65 -4.93 7.18
C ASN A 290 -23.66 -5.60 6.28
N PHE A 291 -23.88 -5.04 5.11
CA PHE A 291 -24.73 -5.62 4.06
C PHE A 291 -23.90 -5.98 2.84
N VAL A 292 -23.79 -7.27 2.55
CA VAL A 292 -23.15 -7.81 1.36
C VAL A 292 -24.18 -8.50 0.47
N GLY A 293 -24.04 -8.38 -0.84
CA GLY A 293 -24.94 -9.04 -1.77
C GLY A 293 -24.22 -9.57 -3.00
N ARG A 294 -24.81 -10.60 -3.61
CA ARG A 294 -24.39 -11.08 -4.92
C ARG A 294 -25.34 -10.59 -5.99
N LEU A 295 -24.79 -9.99 -7.03
CA LEU A 295 -25.53 -9.54 -8.19
C LEU A 295 -25.93 -10.72 -9.09
N LYS A 296 -27.09 -10.62 -9.75
CA LYS A 296 -27.46 -11.52 -10.82
C LYS A 296 -26.47 -11.41 -11.98
N PRO A 297 -26.28 -12.48 -12.79
CA PRO A 297 -25.38 -12.44 -13.94
C PRO A 297 -25.70 -11.29 -14.89
N GLY A 298 -24.68 -10.52 -15.28
CA GLY A 298 -24.81 -9.39 -16.19
C GLY A 298 -25.30 -8.07 -15.56
N VAL A 299 -25.58 -8.03 -14.27
CA VAL A 299 -25.94 -6.81 -13.55
C VAL A 299 -24.69 -6.09 -13.07
N THR A 300 -24.64 -4.79 -13.27
CA THR A 300 -23.54 -3.93 -12.78
C THR A 300 -23.86 -3.34 -11.40
N PRO A 301 -22.85 -2.94 -10.60
CA PRO A 301 -23.07 -2.26 -9.32
C PRO A 301 -23.94 -1.00 -9.45
N ALA A 302 -23.78 -0.23 -10.53
CA ALA A 302 -24.60 0.96 -10.78
C ALA A 302 -26.08 0.64 -11.02
N GLN A 303 -26.39 -0.50 -11.69
CA GLN A 303 -27.77 -0.96 -11.87
C GLN A 303 -28.36 -1.44 -10.55
N ALA A 304 -27.55 -2.13 -9.72
CA ALA A 304 -27.98 -2.54 -8.39
C ALA A 304 -28.27 -1.32 -7.49
N GLU A 305 -27.41 -0.32 -7.54
CA GLU A 305 -27.63 0.94 -6.81
C GLU A 305 -28.92 1.63 -7.23
N ALA A 306 -29.24 1.68 -8.53
CA ALA A 306 -30.47 2.27 -9.03
C ALA A 306 -31.72 1.50 -8.58
N ASP A 307 -31.69 0.17 -8.60
CA ASP A 307 -32.75 -0.72 -8.11
C ASP A 307 -32.94 -0.54 -6.59
N LEU A 308 -31.87 -0.61 -5.82
CA LEU A 308 -31.91 -0.47 -4.37
C LEU A 308 -32.40 0.91 -3.92
N ARG A 309 -32.12 1.98 -4.67
CA ARG A 309 -32.70 3.31 -4.42
C ARG A 309 -34.22 3.33 -4.60
N GLN A 310 -34.76 2.55 -5.54
CA GLN A 310 -36.21 2.41 -5.68
C GLN A 310 -36.80 1.59 -4.54
N VAL A 311 -36.16 0.49 -4.16
CA VAL A 311 -36.53 -0.33 -3.00
C VAL A 311 -36.51 0.50 -1.72
N LEU A 312 -35.59 1.45 -1.61
CA LEU A 312 -35.49 2.38 -0.48
C LEU A 312 -36.70 3.30 -0.36
N VAL A 313 -37.25 3.75 -1.47
CA VAL A 313 -38.49 4.56 -1.46
C VAL A 313 -39.64 3.74 -0.87
N GLU A 314 -39.75 2.46 -1.23
CA GLU A 314 -40.75 1.57 -0.68
C GLU A 314 -40.49 1.25 0.80
N LEU A 315 -39.25 1.03 1.19
CA LEU A 315 -38.85 0.83 2.58
C LEU A 315 -39.28 2.02 3.46
N LYS A 316 -39.03 3.24 3.00
CA LYS A 316 -39.43 4.48 3.70
C LYS A 316 -40.99 4.59 3.85
N ARG A 317 -41.73 4.07 2.89
CA ARG A 317 -43.18 4.06 2.96
C ARG A 317 -43.71 3.06 3.99
N VAL A 318 -43.10 1.86 4.06
CA VAL A 318 -43.49 0.78 4.98
C VAL A 318 -43.04 1.09 6.41
N TYR A 319 -41.82 1.60 6.54
CA TYR A 319 -41.15 1.90 7.82
C TYR A 319 -40.65 3.35 7.87
N PRO A 320 -41.56 4.35 8.09
CA PRO A 320 -41.18 5.79 8.03
C PRO A 320 -40.09 6.20 9.03
N ASN A 321 -40.01 5.52 10.17
CA ASN A 321 -39.06 5.83 11.24
C ASN A 321 -37.71 5.15 11.10
N LEU A 322 -37.57 4.19 10.17
CA LEU A 322 -36.37 3.38 9.98
C LEU A 322 -35.26 4.08 9.19
N TRP A 323 -35.57 5.24 8.60
CA TRP A 323 -34.67 5.84 7.63
C TRP A 323 -34.53 7.36 7.81
N ASN A 324 -33.28 7.81 7.90
CA ASN A 324 -32.99 9.22 7.83
C ASN A 324 -33.34 9.73 6.41
N GLN A 325 -34.11 10.82 6.30
CA GLN A 325 -34.56 11.38 5.02
C GLN A 325 -33.40 11.74 4.06
N TYR A 326 -32.21 11.97 4.58
CA TYR A 326 -31.00 12.34 3.81
C TYR A 326 -30.17 11.12 3.39
N GLU A 327 -30.49 9.95 3.87
CA GLU A 327 -29.71 8.73 3.63
C GLU A 327 -30.10 8.12 2.27
N SER A 328 -29.09 7.69 1.51
CA SER A 328 -29.22 6.97 0.25
C SER A 328 -28.39 5.69 0.30
N VAL A 329 -28.48 4.84 -0.71
CA VAL A 329 -27.70 3.62 -0.84
C VAL A 329 -26.69 3.74 -1.97
N ARG A 330 -25.49 3.20 -1.75
CA ARG A 330 -24.45 3.01 -2.76
C ARG A 330 -24.04 1.54 -2.79
N ALA A 331 -23.92 0.98 -3.99
CA ALA A 331 -23.42 -0.38 -4.19
C ALA A 331 -21.98 -0.29 -4.71
N LEU A 332 -21.03 -0.75 -3.93
CA LEU A 332 -19.60 -0.77 -4.28
C LEU A 332 -19.16 -2.21 -4.51
N ASP A 333 -18.25 -2.43 -5.45
CA ASP A 333 -17.55 -3.71 -5.54
C ASP A 333 -16.92 -4.04 -4.17
N TYR A 334 -17.06 -5.28 -3.70
CA TYR A 334 -16.61 -5.68 -2.37
C TYR A 334 -15.11 -5.44 -2.18
N HIS A 335 -14.32 -5.69 -3.21
CA HIS A 335 -12.89 -5.42 -3.20
C HIS A 335 -12.61 -3.91 -3.04
N ASP A 336 -13.25 -3.08 -3.86
CA ASP A 336 -13.05 -1.62 -3.80
C ASP A 336 -13.51 -1.01 -2.47
N SER A 337 -14.57 -1.53 -1.85
CA SER A 337 -15.01 -1.08 -0.52
C SER A 337 -14.00 -1.42 0.58
N THR A 338 -13.33 -2.58 0.46
CA THR A 338 -12.34 -3.03 1.46
C THR A 338 -11.01 -2.30 1.35
N VAL A 339 -10.53 -2.06 0.12
CA VAL A 339 -9.19 -1.46 -0.10
C VAL A 339 -9.22 0.04 -0.37
N GLY A 340 -10.40 0.64 -0.49
CA GLY A 340 -10.57 2.04 -0.89
C GLY A 340 -9.81 3.05 -0.03
N GLN A 341 -9.70 2.81 1.27
CA GLN A 341 -8.99 3.71 2.19
C GLN A 341 -7.45 3.67 2.03
N VAL A 342 -6.88 2.52 1.67
CA VAL A 342 -5.42 2.37 1.50
C VAL A 342 -4.95 2.67 0.08
N ARG A 343 -5.86 2.65 -0.89
CA ARG A 343 -5.58 2.83 -2.32
C ARG A 343 -4.81 4.13 -2.63
N PRO A 344 -5.20 5.33 -2.14
CA PRO A 344 -4.49 6.57 -2.47
C PRO A 344 -3.03 6.57 -1.98
N ALA A 345 -2.76 5.98 -0.81
CA ALA A 345 -1.42 5.88 -0.27
C ALA A 345 -0.55 4.92 -1.11
N LEU A 346 -1.09 3.77 -1.52
CA LEU A 346 -0.38 2.80 -2.35
C LEU A 346 -0.11 3.33 -3.76
N GLU A 347 -1.06 4.04 -4.37
CA GLU A 347 -0.88 4.68 -5.68
C GLU A 347 0.20 5.78 -5.62
N MET A 348 0.21 6.59 -4.57
CA MET A 348 1.25 7.59 -4.33
C MET A 348 2.64 6.95 -4.19
N LEU A 349 2.75 5.89 -3.38
CA LEU A 349 4.02 5.17 -3.18
C LEU A 349 4.51 4.53 -4.48
N MET A 350 3.61 3.96 -5.29
CA MET A 350 3.97 3.43 -6.61
C MET A 350 4.47 4.53 -7.56
N GLY A 351 3.82 5.69 -7.56
CA GLY A 351 4.29 6.87 -8.30
C GLY A 351 5.69 7.30 -7.86
N ALA A 352 5.94 7.36 -6.56
CA ALA A 352 7.24 7.72 -5.99
C ALA A 352 8.35 6.72 -6.39
N VAL A 353 8.05 5.43 -6.36
CA VAL A 353 8.99 4.37 -6.77
C VAL A 353 9.22 4.40 -8.28
N GLY A 354 8.19 4.73 -9.08
CA GLY A 354 8.32 4.98 -10.53
C GLY A 354 9.26 6.16 -10.84
N LEU A 355 9.17 7.26 -10.07
CA LEU A 355 10.10 8.38 -10.19
C LEU A 355 11.53 7.96 -9.80
N LEU A 356 11.69 7.17 -8.74
CA LEU A 356 12.99 6.63 -8.35
C LEU A 356 13.60 5.76 -9.46
N LEU A 357 12.79 4.94 -10.14
CA LEU A 357 13.24 4.18 -11.30
C LEU A 357 13.76 5.08 -12.42
N LEU A 358 13.06 6.19 -12.71
CA LEU A 358 13.52 7.16 -13.71
C LEU A 358 14.90 7.74 -13.36
N ILE A 359 15.15 8.05 -12.09
CA ILE A 359 16.46 8.49 -11.60
C ILE A 359 17.53 7.40 -11.82
N VAL A 360 17.22 6.16 -11.44
CA VAL A 360 18.10 5.00 -11.67
C VAL A 360 18.44 4.84 -13.15
N CYS A 361 17.42 4.91 -14.01
CA CYS A 361 17.60 4.81 -15.46
C CYS A 361 18.44 5.95 -16.02
N ALA A 362 18.22 7.20 -15.57
CA ALA A 362 19.00 8.36 -15.98
C ALA A 362 20.48 8.21 -15.60
N ASN A 363 20.75 7.73 -14.38
CA ASN A 363 22.12 7.47 -13.90
C ASN A 363 22.85 6.42 -14.73
N ILE A 364 22.20 5.27 -14.97
CA ILE A 364 22.81 4.21 -15.78
C ILE A 364 23.02 4.67 -17.20
N LEU A 365 22.06 5.37 -17.78
CA LEU A 365 22.16 5.91 -19.13
C LEU A 365 23.32 6.92 -19.24
N SER A 366 23.52 7.79 -18.25
CA SER A 366 24.64 8.72 -18.17
C SER A 366 25.99 7.97 -18.12
N LEU A 367 26.08 6.90 -17.34
CA LEU A 367 27.26 6.04 -17.27
C LEU A 367 27.53 5.31 -18.59
N LEU A 368 26.49 4.80 -19.26
CA LEU A 368 26.60 4.12 -20.55
C LEU A 368 27.00 5.07 -21.66
N LEU A 369 26.46 6.28 -21.70
CA LEU A 369 26.85 7.32 -22.65
C LEU A 369 28.32 7.71 -22.48
N THR A 370 28.78 7.87 -21.25
CA THR A 370 30.19 8.13 -20.92
C THR A 370 31.09 7.02 -21.47
N ARG A 371 30.70 5.76 -21.27
CA ARG A 371 31.44 4.58 -21.76
C ARG A 371 31.46 4.50 -23.28
N LEU A 372 30.34 4.80 -23.93
CA LEU A 372 30.24 4.81 -25.39
C LEU A 372 31.20 5.81 -26.03
N ILE A 373 31.31 7.00 -25.42
CA ILE A 373 32.22 8.05 -25.90
C ILE A 373 33.69 7.59 -25.76
N ALA A 374 34.06 6.94 -24.65
CA ALA A 374 35.40 6.38 -24.48
C ALA A 374 35.73 5.30 -25.54
N ARG A 375 34.72 4.57 -26.03
CA ARG A 375 34.86 3.53 -27.06
C ARG A 375 34.62 4.04 -28.50
N ARG A 376 34.53 5.35 -28.72
CA ARG A 376 34.19 5.93 -30.02
C ARG A 376 35.15 5.52 -31.14
N ARG A 377 36.47 5.46 -30.83
CA ARG A 377 37.49 4.99 -31.82
C ARG A 377 37.26 3.54 -32.25
N GLU A 378 36.97 2.65 -31.30
CA GLU A 378 36.66 1.25 -31.56
C GLU A 378 35.42 1.09 -32.46
N MET A 379 34.33 1.85 -32.13
CA MET A 379 33.11 1.83 -32.92
C MET A 379 33.30 2.40 -34.33
N SER A 380 34.09 3.47 -34.45
CA SER A 380 34.41 4.06 -35.76
C SER A 380 35.22 3.10 -36.64
N LEU A 381 36.18 2.36 -36.09
CA LEU A 381 36.92 1.32 -36.77
C LEU A 381 36.01 0.19 -37.28
N ARG A 382 35.08 -0.29 -36.46
CA ARG A 382 34.13 -1.32 -36.86
C ARG A 382 33.24 -0.89 -38.02
N VAL A 383 32.79 0.37 -38.01
CA VAL A 383 32.01 0.95 -39.12
C VAL A 383 32.84 1.06 -40.38
N ALA A 384 34.11 1.48 -40.27
CA ALA A 384 35.04 1.54 -41.39
C ALA A 384 35.30 0.15 -42.00
N LEU A 385 35.24 -0.90 -41.18
CA LEU A 385 35.36 -2.31 -41.61
C LEU A 385 34.03 -2.91 -42.11
N GLY A 386 32.95 -2.11 -42.23
CA GLY A 386 31.69 -2.54 -42.84
C GLY A 386 30.59 -2.95 -41.89
N ALA A 387 30.75 -2.76 -40.56
CA ALA A 387 29.69 -3.09 -39.61
C ALA A 387 28.45 -2.22 -39.82
N SER A 388 27.28 -2.83 -39.99
CA SER A 388 25.98 -2.13 -40.11
C SER A 388 25.56 -1.50 -38.78
N GLY A 389 24.75 -0.44 -38.87
CA GLY A 389 24.18 0.19 -37.65
C GLY A 389 23.30 -0.76 -36.83
N TRP A 390 22.64 -1.72 -37.50
CA TRP A 390 21.87 -2.78 -36.80
C TRP A 390 22.77 -3.72 -36.02
N ARG A 391 23.91 -4.10 -36.55
CA ARG A 391 24.88 -4.97 -35.86
C ARG A 391 25.43 -4.33 -34.58
N LEU A 392 25.68 -3.02 -34.61
CA LEU A 392 26.11 -2.26 -33.43
C LEU A 392 25.00 -2.14 -32.38
N LEU A 393 23.76 -1.93 -32.83
CA LEU A 393 22.60 -1.91 -31.93
C LEU A 393 22.38 -3.27 -31.27
N GLN A 394 22.49 -4.36 -32.03
CA GLN A 394 22.36 -5.73 -31.50
C GLN A 394 23.40 -6.02 -30.42
N GLN A 395 24.65 -5.64 -30.65
CA GLN A 395 25.71 -5.79 -29.65
C GLN A 395 25.40 -5.00 -28.36
N LEU A 396 24.94 -3.73 -28.48
CA LEU A 396 24.56 -2.93 -27.32
C LEU A 396 23.37 -3.53 -26.58
N LEU A 397 22.40 -4.09 -27.31
CA LEU A 397 21.25 -4.78 -26.69
C LEU A 397 21.70 -6.00 -25.89
N VAL A 398 22.60 -6.83 -26.40
CA VAL A 398 23.12 -8.00 -25.69
C VAL A 398 23.92 -7.57 -24.47
N GLU A 399 24.84 -6.58 -24.60
CA GLU A 399 25.61 -6.06 -23.46
C GLU A 399 24.68 -5.52 -22.36
N ASN A 400 23.68 -4.71 -22.68
CA ASN A 400 22.76 -4.12 -21.69
C ASN A 400 21.77 -5.15 -21.13
N ALA A 401 21.35 -6.14 -21.93
CA ALA A 401 20.52 -7.24 -21.46
C ALA A 401 21.23 -8.05 -20.35
N ILE A 402 22.54 -8.30 -20.47
CA ILE A 402 23.33 -8.95 -19.40
C ILE A 402 23.24 -8.15 -18.10
N LEU A 403 23.44 -6.83 -18.17
CA LEU A 403 23.32 -5.96 -16.99
C LEU A 403 21.93 -6.01 -16.37
N CYS A 404 20.88 -5.95 -17.20
CA CYS A 404 19.50 -5.99 -16.74
C CYS A 404 19.13 -7.37 -16.17
N ILE A 405 19.64 -8.48 -16.71
CA ILE A 405 19.42 -9.82 -16.18
C ILE A 405 20.09 -9.98 -14.82
N VAL A 406 21.37 -9.57 -14.69
CA VAL A 406 22.08 -9.69 -13.43
C VAL A 406 21.52 -8.72 -12.38
N GLY A 407 21.36 -7.43 -12.76
CA GLY A 407 20.77 -6.43 -11.87
C GLY A 407 19.31 -6.72 -11.52
N GLY A 408 18.52 -7.17 -12.50
CA GLY A 408 17.13 -7.58 -12.30
C GLY A 408 17.03 -8.82 -11.39
N GLY A 409 17.88 -9.84 -11.59
CA GLY A 409 17.94 -11.01 -10.72
C GLY A 409 18.28 -10.62 -9.27
N ALA A 410 19.26 -9.75 -9.08
CA ALA A 410 19.58 -9.19 -7.75
C ALA A 410 18.39 -8.35 -7.18
N GLY A 411 17.66 -7.63 -8.04
CA GLY A 411 16.45 -6.91 -7.66
C GLY A 411 15.30 -7.83 -7.24
N VAL A 412 15.13 -8.95 -7.92
CA VAL A 412 14.14 -10.00 -7.54
C VAL A 412 14.47 -10.56 -6.15
N LEU A 413 15.74 -10.90 -5.91
CA LEU A 413 16.19 -11.35 -4.59
C LEU A 413 15.96 -10.30 -3.51
N LEU A 414 16.25 -9.02 -3.80
CA LEU A 414 15.97 -7.93 -2.88
C LEU A 414 14.48 -7.83 -2.56
N ALA A 415 13.60 -7.95 -3.55
CA ALA A 415 12.16 -7.86 -3.36
C ALA A 415 11.60 -9.02 -2.54
N GLU A 416 12.14 -10.24 -2.71
CA GLU A 416 11.75 -11.43 -1.93
C GLU A 416 11.94 -11.24 -0.42
N PHE A 417 13.01 -10.55 -0.03
CA PHE A 417 13.28 -10.23 1.38
C PHE A 417 12.62 -8.93 1.84
N ALA A 418 12.56 -7.92 0.96
CA ALA A 418 12.06 -6.61 1.33
C ALA A 418 10.53 -6.58 1.48
N ALA A 419 9.77 -7.33 0.67
CA ALA A 419 8.31 -7.31 0.75
C ALA A 419 7.77 -7.86 2.08
N PRO A 420 8.20 -9.04 2.59
CA PRO A 420 7.80 -9.50 3.90
C PRO A 420 8.28 -8.57 5.03
N ALA A 421 9.52 -8.09 4.96
CA ALA A 421 10.08 -7.20 5.98
C ALA A 421 9.29 -5.88 6.09
N LEU A 422 8.92 -5.29 4.96
CA LEU A 422 8.07 -4.08 4.94
C LEU A 422 6.69 -4.35 5.54
N MET A 423 6.12 -5.53 5.30
CA MET A 423 4.82 -5.89 5.85
C MET A 423 4.85 -6.11 7.36
N HIS A 424 5.90 -6.72 7.89
CA HIS A 424 6.08 -6.82 9.34
C HIS A 424 6.24 -5.45 10.00
N LEU A 425 6.76 -4.46 9.29
CA LEU A 425 6.89 -3.08 9.76
C LEU A 425 5.64 -2.24 9.47
N SER A 426 4.75 -2.73 8.60
CA SER A 426 3.52 -2.04 8.24
C SER A 426 2.51 -2.13 9.38
N PRO A 427 1.91 -1.01 9.79
CA PRO A 427 0.79 -1.02 10.72
C PRO A 427 -0.55 -1.37 10.04
N ILE A 428 -0.54 -1.54 8.74
CA ILE A 428 -1.74 -1.85 7.97
C ILE A 428 -2.01 -3.34 8.16
N GLU A 429 -3.09 -3.67 8.82
CA GLU A 429 -3.64 -5.01 8.80
C GLU A 429 -4.14 -5.27 7.38
N LEU A 430 -3.40 -6.09 6.66
CA LEU A 430 -3.82 -6.48 5.31
C LEU A 430 -5.05 -7.36 5.39
N PRO A 431 -6.00 -7.18 4.46
CA PRO A 431 -7.07 -8.15 4.30
C PRO A 431 -6.48 -9.55 4.19
N GLN A 432 -7.08 -10.53 4.86
CA GLN A 432 -6.54 -11.90 4.95
C GLN A 432 -6.39 -12.58 3.58
N PHE A 433 -7.11 -12.11 2.57
CA PHE A 433 -6.97 -12.59 1.19
C PHE A 433 -5.73 -12.04 0.47
N ALA A 434 -5.06 -11.00 0.99
CA ALA A 434 -3.86 -10.45 0.39
C ALA A 434 -2.67 -11.40 0.60
N SER A 435 -2.13 -11.94 -0.47
CA SER A 435 -0.92 -12.76 -0.42
C SER A 435 0.24 -12.04 -1.10
N LEU A 436 1.35 -11.91 -0.40
CA LEU A 436 2.55 -11.20 -0.82
C LEU A 436 3.61 -12.11 -1.44
N SER A 437 3.20 -13.10 -2.21
CA SER A 437 4.14 -13.96 -2.93
C SER A 437 4.50 -13.36 -4.28
N LEU A 438 5.76 -13.49 -4.67
CA LEU A 438 6.29 -13.04 -5.96
C LEU A 438 5.69 -13.77 -7.17
N GLY A 439 4.68 -14.53 -7.11
CA GLY A 439 3.96 -15.24 -8.17
C GLY A 439 4.37 -14.93 -9.62
N ALA A 440 3.74 -15.55 -10.59
CA ALA A 440 4.04 -15.34 -12.02
C ALA A 440 3.92 -13.86 -12.45
N SER A 441 3.00 -13.11 -11.86
CA SER A 441 2.80 -11.67 -12.13
C SER A 441 4.00 -10.82 -11.74
N GLY A 442 4.65 -11.12 -10.60
CA GLY A 442 5.86 -10.41 -10.17
C GLY A 442 7.06 -10.67 -11.10
N PHE A 443 7.26 -11.93 -11.49
CA PHE A 443 8.30 -12.27 -12.47
C PHE A 443 8.04 -11.65 -13.84
N LEU A 444 6.79 -11.63 -14.30
CA LEU A 444 6.41 -10.96 -15.55
C LEU A 444 6.69 -9.45 -15.48
N PHE A 445 6.31 -8.80 -14.39
CA PHE A 445 6.58 -7.38 -14.19
C PHE A 445 8.08 -7.08 -14.18
N ALA A 446 8.88 -7.85 -13.43
CA ALA A 446 10.33 -7.71 -13.40
C ALA A 446 10.96 -7.93 -14.79
N GLY A 447 10.47 -8.92 -15.53
CA GLY A 447 10.90 -9.19 -16.90
C GLY A 447 10.57 -8.04 -17.85
N LEU A 448 9.34 -7.53 -17.83
CA LEU A 448 8.93 -6.37 -18.62
C LEU A 448 9.75 -5.12 -18.29
N LEU A 449 9.98 -4.88 -17.00
CA LEU A 449 10.79 -3.77 -16.55
C LEU A 449 12.25 -3.90 -17.01
N GLY A 450 12.83 -5.09 -16.90
CA GLY A 450 14.17 -5.40 -17.38
C GLY A 450 14.31 -5.21 -18.90
N VAL A 451 13.32 -5.65 -19.68
CA VAL A 451 13.29 -5.45 -21.14
C VAL A 451 13.17 -3.95 -21.47
N ALA A 452 12.28 -3.22 -20.81
CA ALA A 452 12.13 -1.77 -21.01
C ALA A 452 13.44 -1.01 -20.73
N CYS A 453 14.11 -1.33 -19.63
CA CYS A 453 15.43 -0.79 -19.29
C CYS A 453 16.48 -1.13 -20.36
N ALA A 454 16.59 -2.40 -20.79
CA ALA A 454 17.55 -2.84 -21.79
C ALA A 454 17.34 -2.15 -23.12
N LEU A 455 16.09 -1.98 -23.55
CA LEU A 455 15.74 -1.23 -24.76
C LEU A 455 16.13 0.24 -24.65
N MET A 456 15.78 0.90 -23.54
CA MET A 456 16.12 2.30 -23.32
C MET A 456 17.63 2.53 -23.29
N PHE A 457 18.37 1.66 -22.61
CA PHE A 457 19.82 1.71 -22.50
C PHE A 457 20.55 1.44 -23.82
N SER A 458 19.89 0.82 -24.78
CA SER A 458 20.47 0.54 -26.09
C SER A 458 20.04 1.53 -27.18
N LEU A 459 18.75 1.92 -27.20
CA LEU A 459 18.22 2.81 -28.21
C LEU A 459 18.74 4.26 -28.07
N VAL A 460 18.76 4.79 -26.82
CA VAL A 460 19.18 6.19 -26.61
C VAL A 460 20.64 6.43 -27.04
N PRO A 461 21.61 5.61 -26.63
CA PRO A 461 22.98 5.73 -27.11
C PRO A 461 23.13 5.51 -28.62
N ALA A 462 22.36 4.58 -29.21
CA ALA A 462 22.39 4.33 -30.65
C ALA A 462 21.86 5.53 -31.47
N LEU A 463 20.79 6.18 -31.02
CA LEU A 463 20.22 7.37 -31.63
C LEU A 463 21.19 8.56 -31.53
N GLU A 464 21.81 8.77 -30.37
CA GLU A 464 22.82 9.80 -30.19
C GLU A 464 24.04 9.60 -31.09
N SER A 465 24.50 8.37 -31.27
CA SER A 465 25.62 8.05 -32.16
C SER A 465 25.29 8.32 -33.63
N ARG A 466 24.03 8.14 -34.05
CA ARG A 466 23.56 8.49 -35.41
C ARG A 466 23.50 10.02 -35.62
N ARG A 467 22.98 10.75 -34.66
CA ARG A 467 22.92 12.24 -34.70
C ARG A 467 24.30 12.87 -34.75
N ALA A 468 25.23 12.33 -33.97
CA ALA A 468 26.63 12.79 -34.00
C ALA A 468 27.28 12.64 -35.40
N ARG A 469 27.04 11.51 -36.10
CA ARG A 469 27.56 11.28 -37.47
C ARG A 469 27.00 12.24 -38.51
N LEU A 470 25.71 12.54 -38.45
CA LEU A 470 25.05 13.51 -39.32
C LEU A 470 25.62 14.93 -39.12
N ASN A 471 25.89 15.31 -37.89
CA ASN A 471 26.48 16.62 -37.59
C ASN A 471 27.97 16.70 -38.01
N ASP A 472 28.74 15.60 -37.85
CA ASP A 472 30.15 15.55 -38.28
C ASP A 472 30.30 15.58 -39.82
N SER A 473 29.37 15.01 -40.57
CA SER A 473 29.37 15.05 -42.07
C SER A 473 29.00 16.42 -42.63
N LEU A 474 28.34 17.28 -41.85
CA LEU A 474 27.94 18.64 -42.23
C LEU A 474 28.93 19.73 -41.80
N ARG A 475 29.97 19.41 -41.02
CA ARG A 475 30.96 20.37 -40.51
C ARG A 475 32.34 20.17 -41.16
N LEU A 476 32.72 21.11 -41.95
CA LEU A 476 34.00 21.16 -42.72
C LEU A 476 35.27 21.43 -41.86
N ASN A 477 35.14 21.69 -40.51
CA ASN A 477 36.27 22.03 -39.65
C ASN A 477 36.45 21.05 -38.49
N PRO A 478 37.53 20.24 -38.44
CA PRO A 478 37.79 19.26 -37.39
C PRO A 478 38.11 19.85 -35.98
N THR A 479 38.50 21.12 -35.92
CA THR A 479 38.89 21.82 -34.71
C THR A 479 37.69 22.24 -33.80
N GLN A 480 36.46 22.33 -34.35
CA GLN A 480 35.26 22.67 -33.59
C GLN A 480 34.53 21.47 -33.00
N VAL A 481 34.91 20.24 -33.38
CA VAL A 481 34.29 19.00 -32.90
C VAL A 481 34.65 18.71 -31.41
N ALA A 482 35.73 19.29 -30.90
CA ALA A 482 36.20 19.10 -29.53
C ALA A 482 35.30 19.76 -28.44
N ALA A 483 34.51 20.77 -28.80
CA ALA A 483 33.69 21.56 -27.88
C ALA A 483 32.22 21.14 -27.77
N GLY A 484 31.78 20.06 -28.46
CA GLY A 484 30.39 19.63 -28.50
C GLY A 484 29.89 19.11 -27.10
N ARG A 485 29.12 19.98 -26.42
CA ARG A 485 28.36 19.64 -25.20
C ARG A 485 27.32 18.58 -25.58
N ASN A 486 27.28 17.43 -24.86
CA ASN A 486 26.28 16.40 -25.13
C ASN A 486 24.92 16.80 -24.53
N PRO A 487 23.93 17.23 -25.36
CA PRO A 487 22.64 17.73 -24.86
C PRO A 487 21.83 16.65 -24.15
N ALA A 488 21.95 15.36 -24.57
CA ALA A 488 21.24 14.27 -23.95
C ALA A 488 21.68 14.06 -22.50
N GLN A 489 23.00 14.10 -22.24
CA GLN A 489 23.53 13.92 -20.88
C GLN A 489 23.12 15.08 -19.95
N ARG A 490 23.06 16.29 -20.46
CA ARG A 490 22.55 17.45 -19.71
C ARG A 490 21.05 17.32 -19.41
N ALA A 491 20.26 16.90 -20.40
CA ALA A 491 18.83 16.67 -20.20
C ALA A 491 18.55 15.58 -19.14
N LEU A 492 19.38 14.52 -19.11
CA LEU A 492 19.28 13.47 -18.09
C LEU A 492 19.54 14.04 -16.69
N VAL A 493 20.62 14.85 -16.51
CA VAL A 493 20.91 15.45 -15.20
C VAL A 493 19.80 16.42 -14.78
N VAL A 494 19.29 17.25 -15.69
CA VAL A 494 18.17 18.16 -15.40
C VAL A 494 16.92 17.37 -15.00
N GLY A 495 16.60 16.30 -15.72
CA GLY A 495 15.48 15.40 -15.39
C GLY A 495 15.65 14.70 -14.05
N GLU A 496 16.87 14.25 -13.74
CA GLU A 496 17.23 13.62 -12.48
C GLU A 496 17.08 14.58 -11.29
N VAL A 497 17.58 15.80 -11.42
CA VAL A 497 17.41 16.86 -10.40
C VAL A 497 15.94 17.20 -10.21
N ALA A 498 15.17 17.32 -11.31
CA ALA A 498 13.75 17.64 -11.25
C ALA A 498 12.94 16.53 -10.55
N THR A 499 13.17 15.26 -10.89
CA THR A 499 12.48 14.12 -10.26
C THR A 499 12.90 13.93 -8.80
N SER A 500 14.18 14.14 -8.48
CA SER A 500 14.67 14.12 -7.09
C SER A 500 14.02 15.21 -6.24
N LEU A 501 13.82 16.42 -6.78
CA LEU A 501 13.13 17.49 -6.06
C LEU A 501 11.68 17.11 -5.76
N VAL A 502 10.96 16.54 -6.71
CA VAL A 502 9.56 16.09 -6.50
C VAL A 502 9.48 15.10 -5.33
N LEU A 503 10.37 14.10 -5.29
CA LEU A 503 10.41 13.12 -4.21
C LEU A 503 10.78 13.74 -2.87
N LEU A 504 11.76 14.64 -2.84
CA LEU A 504 12.19 15.32 -1.62
C LEU A 504 11.11 16.24 -1.07
N VAL A 505 10.42 17.00 -1.93
CA VAL A 505 9.31 17.87 -1.52
C VAL A 505 8.15 17.04 -0.97
N ALA A 506 7.79 15.95 -1.64
CA ALA A 506 6.76 15.04 -1.14
C ALA A 506 7.14 14.43 0.23
N ALA A 507 8.41 14.02 0.39
CA ALA A 507 8.92 13.53 1.67
C ALA A 507 8.87 14.61 2.77
N ALA A 508 9.26 15.84 2.44
CA ALA A 508 9.23 16.96 3.39
C ALA A 508 7.80 17.33 3.81
N LEU A 509 6.85 17.31 2.88
CA LEU A 509 5.43 17.55 3.18
C LEU A 509 4.87 16.49 4.13
N LEU A 510 5.16 15.20 3.90
CA LEU A 510 4.73 14.13 4.81
C LEU A 510 5.44 14.20 6.17
N LEU A 511 6.71 14.57 6.18
CA LEU A 511 7.44 14.75 7.44
C LEU A 511 6.85 15.89 8.29
N THR A 512 6.58 17.05 7.67
CA THR A 512 5.94 18.19 8.34
C THR A 512 4.52 17.86 8.76
N SER A 513 3.77 17.16 7.91
CA SER A 513 2.42 16.67 8.21
C SER A 513 2.41 15.75 9.44
N PHE A 514 3.32 14.78 9.48
CA PHE A 514 3.46 13.87 10.61
C PHE A 514 3.90 14.61 11.89
N TRP A 515 4.82 15.56 11.76
CA TRP A 515 5.23 16.39 12.89
C TRP A 515 4.05 17.16 13.47
N ASN A 516 3.25 17.82 12.63
CA ASN A 516 2.06 18.55 13.06
C ASN A 516 1.04 17.61 13.72
N LEU A 517 0.84 16.42 13.14
CA LEU A 517 -0.10 15.43 13.65
C LEU A 517 0.27 14.96 15.06
N VAL A 518 1.53 14.62 15.30
CA VAL A 518 2.02 14.17 16.61
C VAL A 518 1.99 15.28 17.67
N HIS A 519 2.11 16.55 17.26
CA HIS A 519 2.07 17.69 18.16
C HIS A 519 0.67 18.32 18.29
N THR A 520 -0.32 17.76 17.60
CA THR A 520 -1.71 18.21 17.74
C THR A 520 -2.22 17.85 19.14
N PRO A 521 -2.78 18.81 19.89
CA PRO A 521 -3.37 18.52 21.19
C PRO A 521 -4.51 17.51 21.06
N ALA A 522 -4.37 16.37 21.73
CA ALA A 522 -5.38 15.31 21.71
C ALA A 522 -6.61 15.63 22.58
N GLY A 523 -6.51 16.65 23.44
CA GLY A 523 -7.56 17.05 24.39
C GLY A 523 -7.54 16.26 25.70
N PHE A 524 -6.56 15.39 25.89
CA PHE A 524 -6.36 14.61 27.11
C PHE A 524 -4.88 14.37 27.41
N ASP A 525 -4.57 13.95 28.63
CA ASP A 525 -3.19 13.61 29.06
C ASP A 525 -2.97 12.10 29.03
N ALA A 526 -2.13 11.65 28.09
CA ALA A 526 -1.76 10.23 27.90
C ALA A 526 -0.61 9.77 28.80
N SER A 527 0.03 10.67 29.59
CA SER A 527 1.17 10.31 30.41
C SER A 527 0.76 9.42 31.60
N ASN A 528 1.57 8.43 31.94
CA ASN A 528 1.34 7.52 33.05
C ASN A 528 -0.06 6.86 33.05
N LEU A 529 -0.59 6.56 31.87
CA LEU A 529 -1.91 5.97 31.69
C LEU A 529 -1.79 4.61 31.03
N LEU A 530 -2.08 3.55 31.76
CA LEU A 530 -2.19 2.20 31.27
C LEU A 530 -3.59 1.96 30.72
N THR A 531 -3.67 1.21 29.67
CA THR A 531 -4.93 0.81 29.04
C THR A 531 -4.94 -0.69 28.78
N PHE A 532 -6.10 -1.30 28.89
CA PHE A 532 -6.35 -2.69 28.50
C PHE A 532 -7.83 -2.86 28.20
N LYS A 533 -8.17 -3.93 27.51
CA LYS A 533 -9.56 -4.25 27.15
C LYS A 533 -10.00 -5.53 27.85
N THR A 534 -11.26 -5.59 28.21
CA THR A 534 -11.88 -6.81 28.75
C THR A 534 -13.25 -7.03 28.12
N SER A 535 -13.62 -8.29 27.92
CA SER A 535 -14.98 -8.70 27.63
C SER A 535 -15.73 -9.01 28.93
N PHE A 536 -17.04 -8.95 28.86
CA PHE A 536 -17.92 -9.36 29.97
C PHE A 536 -18.75 -10.57 29.54
N THR A 537 -19.07 -11.45 30.47
CA THR A 537 -19.98 -12.57 30.22
C THR A 537 -21.43 -12.07 30.17
N ASP A 538 -22.33 -12.86 29.54
CA ASP A 538 -23.75 -12.58 29.49
C ASP A 538 -24.37 -12.37 30.89
N GLU A 539 -23.91 -13.12 31.89
CA GLU A 539 -24.36 -12.94 33.28
C GLU A 539 -23.90 -11.61 33.88
N GLN A 540 -22.66 -11.16 33.56
CA GLN A 540 -22.09 -9.91 34.05
C GLN A 540 -22.68 -8.67 33.40
N ALA A 541 -23.15 -8.80 32.13
CA ALA A 541 -23.77 -7.75 31.36
C ALA A 541 -25.27 -7.97 31.11
N ALA A 542 -25.93 -8.85 31.89
CA ALA A 542 -27.34 -9.20 31.73
C ALA A 542 -28.28 -8.00 31.85
N THR A 543 -27.99 -7.12 32.78
CA THR A 543 -28.71 -5.85 32.99
C THR A 543 -27.74 -4.75 33.39
N SER A 544 -28.10 -3.49 33.14
CA SER A 544 -27.28 -2.35 33.55
C SER A 544 -27.02 -2.29 35.06
N ALA A 545 -27.94 -2.78 35.86
CA ALA A 545 -27.77 -2.88 37.31
C ALA A 545 -26.67 -3.87 37.71
N VAL A 546 -26.69 -5.09 37.17
CA VAL A 546 -25.66 -6.12 37.41
C VAL A 546 -24.32 -5.66 36.92
N PHE A 547 -24.27 -5.13 35.68
CA PHE A 547 -23.07 -4.57 35.07
C PHE A 547 -22.47 -3.45 35.92
N SER A 548 -23.28 -2.52 36.39
CA SER A 548 -22.87 -1.41 37.27
C SER A 548 -22.19 -1.89 38.53
N GLN A 549 -22.74 -2.93 39.15
CA GLN A 549 -22.17 -3.49 40.40
C GLN A 549 -20.79 -4.09 40.14
N HIS A 550 -20.65 -4.90 39.09
CA HIS A 550 -19.36 -5.47 38.69
C HIS A 550 -18.33 -4.41 38.34
N LEU A 551 -18.73 -3.39 37.56
CA LEU A 551 -17.85 -2.31 37.13
C LEU A 551 -17.31 -1.51 38.35
N ASN A 552 -18.19 -1.15 39.29
CA ASN A 552 -17.81 -0.42 40.49
C ASN A 552 -16.90 -1.25 41.43
N ASP A 553 -17.15 -2.56 41.60
CA ASP A 553 -16.29 -3.46 42.38
C ASP A 553 -14.89 -3.56 41.77
N LEU A 554 -14.77 -3.72 40.44
CA LEU A 554 -13.50 -3.77 39.72
C LEU A 554 -12.73 -2.45 39.88
N ILE A 555 -13.40 -1.30 39.70
CA ILE A 555 -12.78 0.02 39.87
C ILE A 555 -12.22 0.17 41.26
N ALA A 556 -13.01 -0.15 42.30
CA ALA A 556 -12.59 -0.04 43.70
C ALA A 556 -11.36 -0.93 44.00
N ARG A 557 -11.32 -2.16 43.46
CA ARG A 557 -10.18 -3.05 43.64
C ARG A 557 -8.93 -2.57 42.91
N ILE A 558 -9.08 -1.96 41.74
CA ILE A 558 -7.96 -1.38 40.97
C ILE A 558 -7.42 -0.16 41.73
N GLU A 559 -8.27 0.74 42.15
CA GLU A 559 -7.87 1.95 42.90
C GLU A 559 -7.22 1.67 44.27
N ALA A 560 -7.59 0.52 44.89
CA ALA A 560 -6.94 0.05 46.09
C ALA A 560 -5.48 -0.42 45.92
N GLN A 561 -5.01 -0.60 44.65
CA GLN A 561 -3.65 -1.07 44.41
C GLN A 561 -2.61 0.04 44.66
N PRO A 562 -1.49 -0.28 45.32
CA PRO A 562 -0.40 0.66 45.52
C PRO A 562 0.11 1.19 44.18
N GLY A 563 0.29 2.50 44.02
CA GLY A 563 0.78 3.14 42.82
C GLY A 563 -0.30 3.53 41.80
N VAL A 564 -1.56 3.17 42.00
CA VAL A 564 -2.70 3.67 41.22
C VAL A 564 -3.12 5.04 41.76
N GLU A 565 -3.35 5.99 40.88
CA GLU A 565 -3.90 7.32 41.16
C GLU A 565 -5.42 7.34 40.94
N SER A 566 -5.89 6.77 39.83
CA SER A 566 -7.30 6.63 39.52
C SER A 566 -7.52 5.52 38.50
N ALA A 567 -8.70 4.93 38.52
CA ALA A 567 -9.14 3.95 37.53
C ALA A 567 -10.47 4.37 36.89
N ALA A 568 -10.61 4.11 35.62
CA ALA A 568 -11.82 4.40 34.86
C ALA A 568 -12.02 3.35 33.77
N ALA A 569 -13.24 3.26 33.28
CA ALA A 569 -13.54 2.45 32.09
C ALA A 569 -14.44 3.24 31.14
N ALA A 570 -14.32 2.93 29.85
CA ALA A 570 -15.12 3.49 28.79
C ALA A 570 -15.38 2.41 27.75
N LEU A 571 -16.42 2.58 26.90
CA LEU A 571 -16.68 1.65 25.81
C LEU A 571 -15.47 1.54 24.89
N ASN A 572 -14.92 2.68 24.48
CA ASN A 572 -13.70 2.76 23.68
C ASN A 572 -12.77 3.87 24.19
N LEU A 573 -11.48 3.76 23.83
CA LEU A 573 -10.48 4.78 24.14
C LEU A 573 -10.57 5.95 23.17
N PRO A 574 -10.11 7.15 23.53
CA PRO A 574 -9.85 8.22 22.58
C PRO A 574 -8.94 7.71 21.44
N THR A 575 -9.11 8.25 20.24
CA THR A 575 -8.47 7.85 18.98
C THR A 575 -8.96 6.52 18.38
N GLN A 576 -9.96 5.88 18.98
CA GLN A 576 -10.62 4.69 18.45
C GLN A 576 -12.04 5.02 17.93
N ILE A 577 -12.53 4.21 17.01
CA ILE A 577 -13.89 4.35 16.47
C ILE A 577 -14.90 4.03 17.57
N VAL A 578 -15.91 4.88 17.71
CA VAL A 578 -17.05 4.71 18.61
C VAL A 578 -18.34 4.77 17.80
N PRO A 579 -19.40 4.07 18.27
CA PRO A 579 -20.70 4.13 17.62
C PRO A 579 -21.30 5.54 17.68
N ASP A 580 -22.16 5.83 16.73
CA ASP A 580 -22.98 7.03 16.67
C ASP A 580 -24.39 6.67 17.11
N LEU A 581 -25.02 7.51 17.90
CA LEU A 581 -26.43 7.35 18.22
C LEU A 581 -27.23 8.60 17.86
N PRO A 582 -28.44 8.41 17.29
CA PRO A 582 -29.35 9.50 17.05
C PRO A 582 -29.85 10.08 18.39
N PHE A 583 -30.04 11.39 18.40
CA PHE A 583 -30.59 12.09 19.55
C PHE A 583 -31.55 13.21 19.14
N GLU A 584 -32.41 13.60 20.06
CA GLU A 584 -33.33 14.71 19.91
C GLU A 584 -33.23 15.64 21.14
N ILE A 585 -33.22 16.96 20.90
CA ILE A 585 -33.26 17.97 21.97
C ILE A 585 -34.71 18.28 22.31
N ILE A 586 -35.11 17.97 23.52
CA ILE A 586 -36.45 18.14 24.02
C ILE A 586 -36.81 19.64 24.10
N GLY A 587 -37.99 19.98 23.60
CA GLY A 587 -38.50 21.36 23.61
C GLY A 587 -38.22 22.15 22.33
N ARG A 588 -37.45 21.59 21.37
CA ARG A 588 -37.27 22.14 20.02
C ARG A 588 -38.27 21.51 19.03
N ARG A 589 -38.62 22.25 18.00
CA ARG A 589 -39.55 21.72 16.99
C ARG A 589 -38.86 20.70 16.11
N PRO A 590 -39.50 19.55 15.83
CA PRO A 590 -38.95 18.59 14.87
C PRO A 590 -38.67 19.24 13.51
N GLY A 591 -37.46 19.04 12.96
CA GLY A 591 -37.03 19.64 11.71
C GLY A 591 -36.42 21.05 11.82
N GLU A 592 -36.41 21.66 13.00
CA GLU A 592 -35.67 22.87 13.28
C GLU A 592 -34.17 22.58 13.24
N GLN A 593 -33.38 23.48 12.67
CA GLN A 593 -31.93 23.28 12.59
C GLN A 593 -31.33 23.12 13.97
N GLY A 594 -30.68 21.95 14.23
CA GLY A 594 -30.09 21.63 15.52
C GLY A 594 -31.07 21.06 16.55
N SER A 595 -32.27 20.62 16.16
CA SER A 595 -33.22 19.92 17.06
C SER A 595 -32.86 18.46 17.27
N SER A 596 -32.15 17.83 16.32
CA SER A 596 -31.72 16.42 16.35
C SER A 596 -30.43 16.25 15.59
N GLY A 597 -29.76 15.12 15.79
CA GLY A 597 -28.53 14.76 15.10
C GLY A 597 -28.15 13.30 15.37
N ASP A 598 -26.97 12.94 14.88
CA ASP A 598 -26.34 11.64 15.07
C ASP A 598 -24.90 11.92 15.53
N GLU A 599 -24.55 11.59 16.78
CA GLU A 599 -23.29 11.98 17.37
C GLU A 599 -22.64 10.80 18.13
N LYS A 600 -21.38 10.92 18.40
CA LYS A 600 -20.60 9.88 19.07
C LYS A 600 -21.12 9.63 20.50
N PHE A 601 -21.36 8.35 20.80
CA PHE A 601 -21.91 7.89 22.06
C PHE A 601 -20.84 7.10 22.84
N ILE A 602 -20.54 7.54 24.06
CA ILE A 602 -19.48 6.91 24.87
C ILE A 602 -19.97 6.69 26.31
N PRO A 603 -20.34 5.45 26.67
CA PRO A 603 -20.50 5.05 28.07
C PRO A 603 -19.16 5.15 28.79
N VAL A 604 -19.16 5.89 29.93
CA VAL A 604 -17.94 6.11 30.75
C VAL A 604 -18.25 5.98 32.23
N THR A 605 -17.24 5.66 33.03
CA THR A 605 -17.33 5.71 34.48
C THR A 605 -17.10 7.12 35.01
N ALA A 606 -17.52 7.39 36.23
CA ALA A 606 -17.43 8.72 36.86
C ALA A 606 -16.01 9.31 36.83
N ASN A 607 -14.97 8.50 37.01
CA ASN A 607 -13.59 8.93 37.06
C ASN A 607 -12.93 9.11 35.68
N TYR A 608 -13.67 8.90 34.59
CA TYR A 608 -13.12 8.94 33.21
C TYR A 608 -12.43 10.27 32.88
N PHE A 609 -13.13 11.40 33.17
CA PHE A 609 -12.60 12.72 32.87
C PHE A 609 -11.38 13.07 33.73
N ALA A 610 -11.37 12.64 35.00
CA ALA A 610 -10.24 12.80 35.91
C ALA A 610 -9.04 11.94 35.48
N ALA A 611 -9.29 10.68 35.08
CA ALA A 611 -8.25 9.77 34.60
C ALA A 611 -7.57 10.28 33.34
N LEU A 612 -8.31 10.90 32.42
CA LEU A 612 -7.79 11.49 31.19
C LEU A 612 -7.39 12.97 31.36
N ARG A 613 -7.69 13.60 32.48
CA ARG A 613 -7.48 15.04 32.75
C ARG A 613 -8.14 15.92 31.72
N ILE A 614 -9.37 15.57 31.30
CA ILE A 614 -10.16 16.38 30.38
C ILE A 614 -10.76 17.55 31.18
N PRO A 615 -10.58 18.82 30.72
CA PRO A 615 -11.05 19.98 31.46
C PRO A 615 -12.58 20.11 31.42
N VAL A 616 -13.17 20.47 32.55
CA VAL A 616 -14.57 20.90 32.67
C VAL A 616 -14.67 22.34 32.15
N ILE A 617 -15.54 22.61 31.20
CA ILE A 617 -15.77 23.94 30.66
C ILE A 617 -16.92 24.65 31.40
N VAL A 618 -18.05 23.95 31.53
CA VAL A 618 -19.23 24.44 32.24
C VAL A 618 -19.93 23.29 32.95
N GLY A 619 -20.51 23.52 34.10
CA GLY A 619 -21.28 22.54 34.85
C GLY A 619 -20.45 21.57 35.69
N ARG A 620 -20.82 20.31 35.75
CA ARG A 620 -20.16 19.26 36.53
C ARG A 620 -19.95 17.97 35.74
N VAL A 621 -19.05 17.14 36.20
CA VAL A 621 -18.84 15.75 35.73
C VAL A 621 -19.73 14.79 36.50
N PHE A 622 -19.74 13.52 36.07
CA PHE A 622 -20.39 12.44 36.77
C PHE A 622 -19.78 12.23 38.16
N SER A 623 -20.61 11.80 39.08
CA SER A 623 -20.25 11.51 40.49
C SER A 623 -20.89 10.20 40.95
N GLY A 624 -20.56 9.72 42.12
CA GLY A 624 -21.19 8.54 42.72
C GLY A 624 -22.71 8.71 42.99
N ALA A 625 -23.24 9.94 42.89
CA ALA A 625 -24.70 10.19 42.97
C ALA A 625 -25.41 9.82 41.65
N ASP A 626 -24.72 9.83 40.51
CA ASP A 626 -25.26 9.53 39.17
C ASP A 626 -25.22 8.01 38.92
N ARG A 627 -25.91 7.25 39.75
CA ARG A 627 -25.95 5.79 39.81
C ARG A 627 -27.18 5.23 39.09
N HIS A 628 -27.23 3.92 38.95
CA HIS A 628 -28.42 3.23 38.44
C HIS A 628 -29.67 3.62 39.28
N GLY A 629 -30.75 4.02 38.61
CA GLY A 629 -32.00 4.44 39.25
C GLY A 629 -32.01 5.91 39.72
N SER A 630 -30.91 6.68 39.60
CA SER A 630 -30.94 8.14 39.79
C SER A 630 -31.46 8.85 38.54
N PRO A 631 -31.83 10.13 38.58
CA PRO A 631 -32.24 10.89 37.39
C PRO A 631 -31.21 10.75 36.29
N PRO A 632 -31.65 10.44 35.05
CA PRO A 632 -30.75 10.22 33.93
C PRO A 632 -29.99 11.50 33.52
N VAL A 633 -28.69 11.41 33.37
CA VAL A 633 -27.83 12.55 33.06
C VAL A 633 -26.93 12.23 31.86
N VAL A 634 -26.43 13.29 31.21
CA VAL A 634 -25.48 13.24 30.10
C VAL A 634 -24.49 14.40 30.21
N VAL A 635 -23.28 14.17 29.83
CA VAL A 635 -22.24 15.19 29.67
C VAL A 635 -21.89 15.27 28.17
N VAL A 636 -21.72 16.48 27.65
CA VAL A 636 -21.41 16.71 26.25
C VAL A 636 -20.04 17.37 26.11
N ASN A 637 -19.43 17.30 24.94
CA ASN A 637 -18.20 18.03 24.68
C ASN A 637 -18.48 19.43 24.10
N GLN A 638 -17.44 20.25 24.02
CA GLN A 638 -17.53 21.64 23.54
C GLN A 638 -17.98 21.71 22.06
N GLN A 639 -17.57 20.75 21.23
CA GLN A 639 -17.97 20.67 19.84
C GLN A 639 -19.48 20.45 19.68
N PHE A 640 -20.04 19.53 20.48
CA PHE A 640 -21.49 19.31 20.53
C PHE A 640 -22.22 20.60 20.91
N ALA A 641 -21.77 21.28 21.99
CA ALA A 641 -22.35 22.51 22.46
C ALA A 641 -22.31 23.61 21.36
N ARG A 642 -21.21 23.74 20.63
CA ARG A 642 -21.08 24.71 19.52
C ARG A 642 -21.98 24.39 18.35
N THR A 643 -22.17 23.12 18.04
CA THR A 643 -22.95 22.69 16.89
C THR A 643 -24.45 22.89 17.13
N TYR A 644 -24.93 22.47 18.29
CA TYR A 644 -26.37 22.37 18.56
C TYR A 644 -26.92 23.50 19.43
N PHE A 645 -26.09 24.10 20.30
CA PHE A 645 -26.51 25.16 21.22
C PHE A 645 -25.95 26.55 20.88
N ARG A 646 -24.98 26.62 19.97
CA ARG A 646 -24.36 27.88 19.50
C ARG A 646 -24.07 28.91 20.61
N ASN A 647 -25.06 29.75 20.96
CA ASN A 647 -24.94 30.80 21.99
C ASN A 647 -25.78 30.51 23.26
N GLU A 648 -26.39 29.33 23.35
CA GLU A 648 -27.20 28.92 24.48
C GLU A 648 -26.35 28.11 25.47
N ASN A 649 -26.66 28.15 26.76
CA ASN A 649 -26.07 27.26 27.72
C ASN A 649 -26.74 25.86 27.62
N PRO A 650 -26.01 24.82 27.26
CA PRO A 650 -26.59 23.48 27.15
C PRO A 650 -26.92 22.84 28.54
N VAL A 651 -26.28 23.29 29.62
CA VAL A 651 -26.49 22.75 30.97
C VAL A 651 -27.91 23.05 31.46
N GLY A 652 -28.61 22.02 31.93
CA GLY A 652 -30.02 22.06 32.29
C GLY A 652 -30.98 21.77 31.15
N GLN A 653 -30.51 21.67 29.92
CA GLN A 653 -31.33 21.23 28.78
C GLN A 653 -31.49 19.71 28.78
N HIS A 654 -32.50 19.22 28.10
CA HIS A 654 -32.85 17.81 28.06
C HIS A 654 -32.74 17.23 26.67
N ILE A 655 -32.16 16.03 26.59
CA ILE A 655 -32.04 15.29 25.34
C ILE A 655 -32.56 13.87 25.48
N LEU A 656 -33.09 13.33 24.40
CA LEU A 656 -33.48 11.93 24.26
C LEU A 656 -32.50 11.27 23.29
N ILE A 657 -31.83 10.19 23.70
CA ILE A 657 -30.86 9.46 22.91
C ILE A 657 -31.51 8.16 22.44
N GLY A 658 -31.24 7.74 21.20
CA GLY A 658 -31.84 6.55 20.60
C GLY A 658 -33.32 6.72 20.20
N ALA A 659 -33.82 7.94 20.08
CA ALA A 659 -35.23 8.25 19.83
C ALA A 659 -35.89 7.55 18.60
N VAL A 660 -35.08 7.17 17.62
CA VAL A 660 -35.55 6.51 16.37
C VAL A 660 -35.07 5.06 16.24
N MET A 661 -34.45 4.50 17.26
CA MET A 661 -33.87 3.15 17.20
C MET A 661 -34.87 2.04 17.53
N GLY A 662 -36.08 2.41 17.95
CA GLY A 662 -37.13 1.48 18.36
C GLY A 662 -37.35 1.46 19.86
N PRO A 663 -38.52 0.90 20.31
CA PRO A 663 -38.92 0.92 21.72
C PRO A 663 -37.99 0.14 22.65
N GLU A 664 -37.24 -0.80 22.12
CA GLU A 664 -36.26 -1.59 22.89
C GLU A 664 -35.03 -0.77 23.27
N PHE A 665 -34.77 0.34 22.56
CA PHE A 665 -33.71 1.30 22.87
C PHE A 665 -34.22 2.53 23.63
N ASN A 666 -35.45 2.51 24.09
CA ASN A 666 -36.06 3.62 24.82
C ASN A 666 -35.19 4.02 26.02
N ASP A 667 -34.34 5.01 25.75
CA ASP A 667 -33.63 5.71 26.78
C ASP A 667 -34.56 6.72 27.48
N SER A 668 -34.26 7.05 28.70
CA SER A 668 -34.98 8.09 29.41
C SER A 668 -34.46 9.46 28.96
N VAL A 669 -35.32 10.49 29.03
CA VAL A 669 -34.91 11.88 28.83
C VAL A 669 -33.80 12.22 29.81
N ARG A 670 -32.66 12.69 29.33
CA ARG A 670 -31.46 12.99 30.10
C ARG A 670 -31.21 14.47 30.23
N GLU A 671 -30.83 14.92 31.40
CA GLU A 671 -30.40 16.29 31.62
C GLU A 671 -28.92 16.45 31.27
N ILE A 672 -28.57 17.48 30.50
CA ILE A 672 -27.18 17.87 30.25
C ILE A 672 -26.65 18.55 31.51
N ILE A 673 -25.71 17.91 32.22
CA ILE A 673 -25.15 18.41 33.48
C ILE A 673 -23.80 19.10 33.33
N GLY A 674 -23.14 18.93 32.18
CA GLY A 674 -21.82 19.55 31.98
C GLY A 674 -21.34 19.52 30.55
N VAL A 675 -20.39 20.38 30.27
CA VAL A 675 -19.67 20.51 29.00
C VAL A 675 -18.19 20.31 29.28
N MET A 676 -17.59 19.35 28.57
CA MET A 676 -16.18 18.99 28.67
C MET A 676 -15.37 19.53 27.48
N GLY A 677 -14.06 19.62 27.66
CA GLY A 677 -13.14 19.91 26.58
C GLY A 677 -13.22 18.88 25.45
N ASP A 678 -12.92 19.31 24.23
CA ASP A 678 -12.93 18.45 23.07
C ASP A 678 -11.79 17.43 23.07
N THR A 679 -12.07 16.18 22.73
CA THR A 679 -11.08 15.11 22.55
C THR A 679 -11.06 14.61 21.13
N LYS A 680 -9.90 14.19 20.64
CA LYS A 680 -9.72 13.56 19.33
C LYS A 680 -10.16 12.10 19.38
N GLN A 681 -11.44 11.84 19.08
CA GLN A 681 -12.02 10.51 19.26
C GLN A 681 -11.83 9.56 18.07
N VAL A 682 -11.82 10.07 16.83
CA VAL A 682 -11.81 9.23 15.64
C VAL A 682 -10.41 9.19 14.95
N GLY A 683 -9.41 9.71 15.62
CA GLY A 683 -8.05 9.87 15.09
C GLY A 683 -7.56 11.31 15.21
N LEU A 684 -6.25 11.48 15.32
CA LEU A 684 -5.63 12.79 15.53
C LEU A 684 -5.80 13.73 14.33
N GLU A 685 -5.94 13.18 13.13
CA GLU A 685 -6.07 13.91 11.87
C GLU A 685 -7.45 14.54 11.65
N ARG A 686 -8.47 14.06 12.36
CA ARG A 686 -9.84 14.55 12.18
C ARG A 686 -10.19 15.63 13.21
N PRO A 687 -11.11 16.54 12.89
CA PRO A 687 -11.67 17.43 13.88
C PRO A 687 -12.30 16.63 15.04
N ALA A 688 -12.38 17.20 16.22
CA ALA A 688 -13.13 16.58 17.30
C ALA A 688 -14.60 16.49 16.91
N PRO A 689 -15.25 15.31 17.00
CA PRO A 689 -16.69 15.18 16.74
C PRO A 689 -17.50 15.73 17.94
N GLY A 690 -18.81 15.89 17.78
CA GLY A 690 -19.73 15.98 18.89
C GLY A 690 -19.73 14.67 19.66
N ILE A 691 -19.74 14.74 21.00
CA ILE A 691 -19.70 13.55 21.86
C ILE A 691 -20.74 13.67 22.95
N LEU A 692 -21.48 12.56 23.12
CA LEU A 692 -22.40 12.31 24.22
C LEU A 692 -21.76 11.31 25.18
N TYR A 693 -21.34 11.78 26.34
CA TYR A 693 -20.82 10.91 27.39
C TYR A 693 -21.98 10.51 28.31
N LEU A 694 -22.14 9.24 28.59
CA LEU A 694 -23.17 8.71 29.47
C LEU A 694 -22.53 7.97 30.65
N PRO A 695 -23.14 8.03 31.84
CA PRO A 695 -22.70 7.12 32.90
C PRO A 695 -22.91 5.67 32.46
N ALA A 696 -21.84 4.88 32.43
CA ALA A 696 -21.92 3.45 32.06
C ALA A 696 -22.93 2.67 32.95
N VAL A 697 -23.21 3.19 34.12
CA VAL A 697 -24.17 2.64 35.11
C VAL A 697 -25.63 3.08 34.85
N GLN A 698 -25.89 3.94 33.88
CA GLN A 698 -27.24 4.45 33.52
C GLN A 698 -27.65 4.13 32.10
N ILE A 699 -26.89 3.33 31.35
CA ILE A 699 -27.30 2.94 30.01
C ILE A 699 -28.43 1.92 30.06
N PRO A 700 -29.34 1.90 29.09
CA PRO A 700 -30.40 0.89 28.98
C PRO A 700 -29.86 -0.52 28.91
N ASP A 701 -30.62 -1.50 29.40
CA ASP A 701 -30.22 -2.92 29.41
C ASP A 701 -29.92 -3.45 28.02
N THR A 702 -30.63 -3.00 27.01
CA THR A 702 -30.42 -3.39 25.60
C THR A 702 -29.07 -2.93 25.08
N LEU A 703 -28.71 -1.65 25.32
CA LEU A 703 -27.40 -1.10 24.94
C LEU A 703 -26.29 -1.74 25.80
N THR A 704 -26.54 -2.07 27.07
CA THR A 704 -25.58 -2.79 27.89
C THR A 704 -25.22 -4.15 27.27
N ARG A 705 -26.21 -4.93 26.89
CA ARG A 705 -26.02 -6.23 26.26
C ARG A 705 -25.36 -6.11 24.88
N MET A 706 -25.78 -5.13 24.09
CA MET A 706 -25.36 -4.96 22.71
C MET A 706 -23.94 -4.40 22.63
N ASP A 707 -23.68 -3.25 23.24
CA ASP A 707 -22.39 -2.57 23.11
C ASP A 707 -21.32 -3.17 24.03
N ILE A 708 -21.67 -3.44 25.30
CA ILE A 708 -20.70 -3.93 26.28
C ILE A 708 -20.32 -5.38 26.00
N HIS A 709 -21.28 -6.22 25.64
CA HIS A 709 -21.02 -7.61 25.29
C HIS A 709 -20.22 -7.73 24.00
N ALA A 710 -20.61 -6.99 22.96
CA ALA A 710 -19.96 -7.05 21.66
C ALA A 710 -18.58 -6.40 21.64
N LEU A 711 -18.45 -5.22 22.23
CA LEU A 711 -17.23 -4.41 22.16
C LEU A 711 -16.35 -4.53 23.41
N GLY A 712 -16.90 -5.03 24.53
CA GLY A 712 -16.23 -5.04 25.83
C GLY A 712 -16.04 -3.64 26.40
N MET A 713 -15.18 -3.52 27.43
CA MET A 713 -14.81 -2.24 28.03
C MET A 713 -13.31 -2.02 27.95
N SER A 714 -12.95 -0.81 27.60
CA SER A 714 -11.58 -0.31 27.65
C SER A 714 -11.32 0.34 29.00
N TRP A 715 -10.29 -0.11 29.69
CA TRP A 715 -9.88 0.36 30.99
C TRP A 715 -8.77 1.38 30.87
N LEU A 716 -8.78 2.34 31.79
CA LEU A 716 -7.84 3.43 31.93
C LEU A 716 -7.36 3.44 33.38
N VAL A 717 -6.09 3.15 33.60
CA VAL A 717 -5.49 3.15 34.93
C VAL A 717 -4.35 4.14 34.98
N ARG A 718 -4.55 5.25 35.67
CA ARG A 718 -3.51 6.27 35.90
C ARG A 718 -2.64 5.85 37.05
N THR A 719 -1.33 5.85 36.83
CA THR A 719 -0.34 5.45 37.80
C THR A 719 0.51 6.63 38.31
N LYS A 720 0.97 6.56 39.53
CA LYS A 720 1.88 7.56 40.16
C LYS A 720 3.33 7.34 39.74
N SER A 721 3.72 6.12 39.40
CA SER A 721 5.09 5.69 39.09
C SER A 721 5.12 4.48 38.13
N ALA A 722 6.18 3.70 38.12
CA ALA A 722 6.42 2.62 37.18
C ALA A 722 5.27 1.61 37.04
N TYR A 723 4.99 1.20 35.77
CA TYR A 723 3.84 0.38 35.38
C TYR A 723 3.92 -1.11 35.74
N VAL A 724 5.11 -1.63 35.96
CA VAL A 724 5.36 -3.08 35.99
C VAL A 724 4.66 -3.77 37.14
N ASP A 725 4.72 -3.18 38.31
CA ASP A 725 4.09 -3.76 39.53
C ASP A 725 2.57 -3.72 39.49
N VAL A 726 2.00 -2.71 38.83
CA VAL A 726 0.55 -2.57 38.66
C VAL A 726 -0.01 -3.62 37.70
N VAL A 727 0.70 -3.96 36.61
CA VAL A 727 0.21 -4.91 35.61
C VAL A 727 0.03 -6.31 36.22
N GLY A 728 0.93 -6.77 37.07
CA GLY A 728 0.79 -8.05 37.80
C GLY A 728 -0.46 -8.10 38.66
N ALA A 729 -0.69 -7.05 39.45
CA ALA A 729 -1.86 -6.93 40.29
C ALA A 729 -3.17 -6.87 39.49
N LEU A 730 -3.19 -6.11 38.38
CA LEU A 730 -4.35 -6.04 37.49
C LEU A 730 -4.70 -7.42 36.91
N ARG A 731 -3.71 -8.18 36.41
CA ARG A 731 -3.95 -9.55 35.90
C ARG A 731 -4.57 -10.46 36.97
N GLN A 732 -4.14 -10.31 38.23
CA GLN A 732 -4.70 -11.10 39.36
C GLN A 732 -6.14 -10.69 39.63
N ILE A 733 -6.45 -9.39 39.75
CA ILE A 733 -7.81 -8.89 39.99
C ILE A 733 -8.79 -9.44 38.95
N PHE A 734 -8.45 -9.36 37.63
CA PHE A 734 -9.34 -9.80 36.56
C PHE A 734 -9.46 -11.32 36.49
N ARG A 735 -8.41 -12.08 36.83
CA ARG A 735 -8.48 -13.53 36.91
C ARG A 735 -9.41 -13.99 38.06
N ASP A 736 -9.32 -13.33 39.21
CA ASP A 736 -10.05 -13.74 40.40
C ASP A 736 -11.52 -13.28 40.38
N SER A 737 -11.78 -12.09 39.82
CA SER A 737 -13.10 -11.44 39.85
C SER A 737 -13.97 -11.68 38.62
N ALA A 738 -13.36 -11.71 37.42
CA ALA A 738 -14.12 -11.71 36.18
C ALA A 738 -13.93 -12.99 35.38
N ARG A 739 -12.98 -13.86 35.71
CA ARG A 739 -12.55 -15.00 34.89
C ARG A 739 -12.27 -14.64 33.42
N THR A 740 -12.02 -13.35 33.15
CA THR A 740 -11.75 -12.81 31.84
C THR A 740 -10.28 -12.45 31.71
N PRO A 741 -9.62 -12.84 30.65
CA PRO A 741 -8.23 -12.45 30.43
C PRO A 741 -8.14 -10.96 30.12
N LEU A 742 -7.06 -10.32 30.57
CA LEU A 742 -6.72 -8.96 30.11
C LEU A 742 -6.25 -9.05 28.66
N LEU A 743 -6.94 -8.38 27.78
CA LEU A 743 -6.53 -8.25 26.39
C LEU A 743 -5.64 -7.01 26.24
N SER A 744 -4.54 -7.14 25.53
CA SER A 744 -3.69 -6.05 25.05
C SER A 744 -3.37 -4.96 26.07
N VAL A 745 -2.65 -5.31 27.18
CA VAL A 745 -2.16 -4.29 28.11
C VAL A 745 -1.10 -3.43 27.45
N GLN A 746 -1.37 -2.13 27.33
CA GLN A 746 -0.51 -1.17 26.64
C GLN A 746 -0.63 0.22 27.30
N THR A 747 0.27 1.14 26.96
CA THR A 747 0.13 2.52 27.42
C THR A 747 -0.79 3.31 26.49
N MET A 748 -1.45 4.36 26.99
CA MET A 748 -2.23 5.27 26.16
C MET A 748 -1.37 5.94 25.08
N GLN A 749 -0.08 6.13 25.36
CA GLN A 749 0.88 6.60 24.35
C GLN A 749 1.06 5.60 23.19
N ASP A 750 1.03 4.30 23.48
CA ASP A 750 1.12 3.26 22.43
C ASP A 750 -0.16 3.24 21.60
N VAL A 751 -1.33 3.42 22.22
CA VAL A 751 -2.61 3.60 21.50
C VAL A 751 -2.54 4.80 20.54
N MET A 752 -2.04 5.94 21.02
CA MET A 752 -1.84 7.12 20.17
C MET A 752 -0.82 6.88 19.06
N ARG A 753 0.27 6.17 19.34
CA ARG A 753 1.27 5.80 18.31
C ARG A 753 0.67 4.88 17.25
N ALA A 754 -0.19 3.96 17.67
CA ALA A 754 -0.91 3.06 16.76
C ALA A 754 -1.87 3.83 15.87
N SER A 755 -2.56 4.86 16.39
CA SER A 755 -3.52 5.67 15.60
C SER A 755 -2.87 6.47 14.47
N VAL A 756 -1.56 6.78 14.56
CA VAL A 756 -0.78 7.50 13.52
C VAL A 756 0.23 6.61 12.80
N ALA A 757 0.15 5.31 13.01
CA ALA A 757 1.16 4.38 12.52
C ALA A 757 1.21 4.32 10.98
N GLN A 758 0.07 4.43 10.32
CA GLN A 758 -0.01 4.48 8.85
C GLN A 758 0.66 5.73 8.28
N GLN A 759 0.42 6.89 8.88
CA GLN A 759 1.04 8.16 8.46
C GLN A 759 2.56 8.11 8.68
N ARG A 760 2.99 7.55 9.81
CA ARG A 760 4.42 7.29 10.09
C ARG A 760 5.06 6.37 9.07
N PHE A 761 4.40 5.29 8.70
CA PHE A 761 4.89 4.33 7.71
C PHE A 761 5.06 5.00 6.33
N ASN A 762 4.05 5.70 5.86
CA ASN A 762 4.09 6.43 4.60
C ASN A 762 5.21 7.50 4.58
N MET A 763 5.36 8.25 5.68
CA MET A 763 6.43 9.23 5.87
C MET A 763 7.81 8.58 5.80
N LEU A 764 8.03 7.46 6.51
CA LEU A 764 9.33 6.76 6.53
C LEU A 764 9.70 6.23 5.14
N LEU A 765 8.74 5.62 4.42
CA LEU A 765 8.97 5.11 3.07
C LEU A 765 9.35 6.24 2.11
N LEU A 766 8.56 7.31 2.09
CA LEU A 766 8.80 8.41 1.15
C LEU A 766 10.09 9.18 1.50
N SER A 767 10.41 9.33 2.80
CA SER A 767 11.69 9.92 3.23
C SER A 767 12.88 9.06 2.81
N THR A 768 12.76 7.73 2.91
CA THR A 768 13.78 6.80 2.42
C THR A 768 13.97 6.92 0.92
N PHE A 769 12.88 6.97 0.14
CA PHE A 769 12.95 7.19 -1.31
C PHE A 769 13.56 8.54 -1.66
N GLY A 770 13.22 9.60 -0.92
CA GLY A 770 13.81 10.93 -1.08
C GLY A 770 15.31 10.94 -0.82
N LEU A 771 15.78 10.26 0.23
CA LEU A 771 17.22 10.12 0.55
C LEU A 771 17.96 9.31 -0.53
N ILE A 772 17.38 8.22 -1.01
CA ILE A 772 17.94 7.45 -2.12
C ILE A 772 18.02 8.31 -3.38
N ALA A 773 16.95 9.06 -3.70
CA ALA A 773 16.93 9.96 -4.83
C ALA A 773 18.00 11.06 -4.74
N LEU A 774 18.19 11.63 -3.54
CA LEU A 774 19.23 12.62 -3.27
C LEU A 774 20.63 12.05 -3.47
N ALA A 775 20.90 10.84 -2.96
CA ALA A 775 22.17 10.16 -3.10
C ALA A 775 22.47 9.80 -4.57
N LEU A 776 21.45 9.27 -5.28
CA LEU A 776 21.56 8.94 -6.69
C LEU A 776 21.76 10.21 -7.55
N GLY A 777 21.00 11.29 -7.29
CA GLY A 777 21.15 12.56 -8.00
C GLY A 777 22.51 13.21 -7.78
N GLY A 778 23.04 13.14 -6.56
CA GLY A 778 24.40 13.54 -6.24
C GLY A 778 25.45 12.72 -6.99
N ALA A 779 25.28 11.39 -7.03
CA ALA A 779 26.19 10.48 -7.72
C ALA A 779 26.15 10.69 -9.25
N GLY A 780 24.97 10.90 -9.83
CA GLY A 780 24.80 11.20 -11.25
C GLY A 780 25.48 12.50 -11.65
N LEU A 781 25.25 13.58 -10.92
CA LEU A 781 25.90 14.88 -11.16
C LEU A 781 27.42 14.76 -10.98
N TYR A 782 27.92 14.08 -9.95
CA TYR A 782 29.32 13.78 -9.76
C TYR A 782 29.91 13.07 -10.98
N GLY A 783 29.25 12.01 -11.47
CA GLY A 783 29.68 11.24 -12.65
C GLY A 783 29.80 12.11 -13.89
N VAL A 784 28.79 12.94 -14.16
CA VAL A 784 28.77 13.85 -15.32
C VAL A 784 29.83 14.94 -15.18
N MET A 785 30.01 15.54 -14.02
CA MET A 785 31.03 16.56 -13.81
C MET A 785 32.43 15.98 -13.87
N SER A 786 32.68 14.82 -13.29
CA SER A 786 33.96 14.13 -13.37
C SER A 786 34.35 13.83 -14.83
N TYR A 787 33.40 13.39 -15.63
CA TYR A 787 33.60 13.13 -17.06
C TYR A 787 33.90 14.42 -17.85
N THR A 788 33.10 15.47 -17.60
CA THR A 788 33.26 16.78 -18.25
C THR A 788 34.67 17.34 -17.99
N VAL A 789 35.12 17.29 -16.74
CA VAL A 789 36.46 17.69 -16.33
C VAL A 789 37.52 16.85 -17.00
N ALA A 790 37.41 15.53 -17.02
CA ALA A 790 38.40 14.63 -17.64
C ALA A 790 38.55 14.91 -19.15
N ARG A 791 37.44 15.24 -19.83
CA ARG A 791 37.46 15.60 -21.25
C ARG A 791 38.08 16.97 -21.52
N GLN A 792 37.85 17.90 -20.61
CA GLN A 792 38.40 19.29 -20.74
C GLN A 792 39.83 19.42 -20.17
N THR A 793 40.47 18.33 -19.73
CA THR A 793 41.78 18.37 -19.04
C THR A 793 42.83 19.08 -19.91
N LYS A 794 42.90 18.81 -21.24
CA LYS A 794 43.83 19.49 -22.15
C LYS A 794 43.52 20.99 -22.25
N GLU A 795 42.24 21.38 -22.37
CA GLU A 795 41.83 22.80 -22.44
C GLU A 795 42.15 23.51 -21.11
N ILE A 796 41.85 22.87 -19.97
CA ILE A 796 42.18 23.37 -18.65
C ILE A 796 43.69 23.52 -18.52
N GLY A 797 44.46 22.53 -18.97
CA GLY A 797 45.95 22.58 -18.98
C GLY A 797 46.52 23.73 -19.76
N VAL A 798 46.01 23.98 -20.99
CA VAL A 798 46.39 25.13 -21.83
C VAL A 798 46.06 26.47 -21.14
N ARG A 799 44.84 26.61 -20.56
CA ARG A 799 44.46 27.83 -19.85
C ARG A 799 45.34 28.07 -18.61
N MET A 800 45.67 27.03 -17.88
CA MET A 800 46.59 27.13 -16.71
C MET A 800 48.02 27.47 -17.14
N ALA A 801 48.48 26.92 -18.28
CA ALA A 801 49.80 27.29 -18.85
C ALA A 801 49.82 28.74 -19.32
N LEU A 802 48.67 29.29 -19.74
CA LEU A 802 48.52 30.71 -20.10
C LEU A 802 48.23 31.64 -18.90
N GLY A 803 48.34 31.14 -17.65
CA GLY A 803 48.23 31.94 -16.43
C GLY A 803 46.87 31.97 -15.75
N ALA A 804 45.91 31.12 -16.14
CA ALA A 804 44.63 31.08 -15.46
C ALA A 804 44.78 30.58 -14.01
N GLN A 805 44.19 31.28 -13.04
CA GLN A 805 44.20 30.89 -11.63
C GLN A 805 43.31 29.70 -11.36
N ARG A 806 43.68 28.87 -10.35
CA ARG A 806 42.90 27.73 -9.86
C ARG A 806 41.43 28.11 -9.54
N SER A 807 41.19 29.27 -8.97
CA SER A 807 39.87 29.82 -8.65
C SER A 807 38.98 30.05 -9.90
N GLN A 808 39.60 30.43 -11.02
CA GLN A 808 38.87 30.66 -12.28
C GLN A 808 38.41 29.31 -12.90
N ILE A 809 39.25 28.24 -12.82
CA ILE A 809 38.86 26.91 -13.28
C ILE A 809 37.75 26.35 -12.39
N LEU A 810 37.87 26.51 -11.06
CA LEU A 810 36.86 26.07 -10.10
C LEU A 810 35.51 26.77 -10.40
N LYS A 811 35.50 28.10 -10.56
CA LYS A 811 34.29 28.87 -10.89
C LYS A 811 33.65 28.44 -12.22
N MET A 812 34.46 28.13 -13.22
CA MET A 812 33.98 27.68 -14.53
C MET A 812 33.18 26.35 -14.42
N VAL A 813 33.74 25.35 -13.73
CA VAL A 813 33.12 24.01 -13.54
C VAL A 813 31.88 24.14 -12.66
N LEU A 814 31.96 24.86 -11.55
CA LEU A 814 30.81 25.06 -10.65
C LEU A 814 29.68 25.82 -11.32
N ARG A 815 29.96 26.83 -12.16
CA ARG A 815 28.92 27.56 -12.91
C ARG A 815 28.14 26.64 -13.83
N GLU A 816 28.80 25.70 -14.49
CA GLU A 816 28.10 24.72 -15.37
C GLU A 816 27.20 23.80 -14.55
N ALA A 817 27.67 23.31 -13.39
CA ALA A 817 26.89 22.48 -12.48
C ALA A 817 25.66 23.26 -11.94
N ILE A 818 25.85 24.51 -11.49
CA ILE A 818 24.78 25.37 -10.99
C ILE A 818 23.69 25.56 -12.05
N LEU A 819 24.06 25.82 -13.30
CA LEU A 819 23.08 26.00 -14.38
C LEU A 819 22.23 24.76 -14.61
N LEU A 820 22.82 23.55 -14.55
CA LEU A 820 22.08 22.30 -14.68
C LEU A 820 21.15 22.04 -13.48
N VAL A 821 21.65 22.28 -12.27
CA VAL A 821 20.86 22.11 -11.05
C VAL A 821 19.69 23.13 -11.03
N VAL A 822 19.94 24.39 -11.32
CA VAL A 822 18.89 25.43 -11.34
C VAL A 822 17.84 25.12 -12.41
N ALA A 823 18.23 24.67 -13.61
CA ALA A 823 17.28 24.24 -14.63
C ALA A 823 16.40 23.08 -14.14
N GLY A 824 17.01 22.08 -13.48
CA GLY A 824 16.29 20.97 -12.86
C GLY A 824 15.37 21.42 -11.72
N LEU A 825 15.81 22.34 -10.88
CA LEU A 825 15.00 22.90 -9.80
C LEU A 825 13.77 23.64 -10.33
N VAL A 826 13.90 24.44 -11.39
CA VAL A 826 12.75 25.15 -11.99
C VAL A 826 11.70 24.18 -12.50
N ILE A 827 12.11 23.14 -13.23
CA ILE A 827 11.21 22.09 -13.72
C ILE A 827 10.62 21.31 -12.55
N GLY A 828 11.45 20.93 -11.57
CA GLY A 828 11.04 20.18 -10.41
C GLY A 828 10.05 20.92 -9.50
N ILE A 829 10.21 22.25 -9.31
CA ILE A 829 9.25 23.10 -8.60
C ILE A 829 7.91 23.10 -9.34
N GLY A 830 7.91 23.30 -10.66
CA GLY A 830 6.70 23.22 -11.48
C GLY A 830 5.98 21.88 -11.35
N ALA A 831 6.74 20.78 -11.44
CA ALA A 831 6.21 19.42 -11.30
C ALA A 831 5.69 19.14 -9.86
N SER A 832 6.39 19.63 -8.83
CA SER A 832 5.95 19.51 -7.42
C SER A 832 4.65 20.26 -7.18
N ILE A 833 4.49 21.47 -7.71
CA ILE A 833 3.26 22.24 -7.60
C ILE A 833 2.09 21.56 -8.32
N ALA A 834 2.35 20.99 -9.50
CA ALA A 834 1.33 20.22 -10.25
C ALA A 834 0.94 18.93 -9.53
N GLY A 835 1.91 18.19 -9.00
CA GLY A 835 1.69 16.94 -8.25
C GLY A 835 1.13 17.14 -6.84
N ALA A 836 1.19 18.34 -6.27
CA ALA A 836 0.75 18.63 -4.90
C ALA A 836 -0.73 18.29 -4.63
N GLN A 837 -1.58 18.32 -5.66
CA GLN A 837 -3.00 17.96 -5.53
C GLN A 837 -3.19 16.47 -5.22
N LEU A 838 -2.30 15.59 -5.71
CA LEU A 838 -2.34 14.14 -5.43
C LEU A 838 -2.05 13.83 -3.95
N LEU A 839 -1.33 14.72 -3.28
CA LEU A 839 -0.98 14.58 -1.87
C LEU A 839 -2.02 15.17 -0.92
N ARG A 840 -3.04 15.87 -1.42
CA ARG A 840 -3.99 16.64 -0.61
C ARG A 840 -4.74 15.80 0.42
N GLY A 841 -5.09 14.56 0.07
CA GLY A 841 -5.76 13.63 0.99
C GLY A 841 -4.85 12.93 2.00
N LEU A 842 -3.51 13.07 1.86
CA LEU A 842 -2.53 12.37 2.69
C LEU A 842 -1.76 13.30 3.61
N VAL A 843 -1.95 14.62 3.48
CA VAL A 843 -1.22 15.64 4.23
C VAL A 843 -2.16 16.32 5.22
N PHE A 844 -1.74 16.42 6.48
CA PHE A 844 -2.48 17.06 7.58
C PHE A 844 -1.80 18.34 8.03
N GLY A 845 -2.57 19.41 8.18
CA GLY A 845 -2.09 20.68 8.76
C GLY A 845 -0.99 21.41 7.96
N VAL A 846 -0.79 21.02 6.69
CA VAL A 846 0.20 21.62 5.79
C VAL A 846 -0.47 21.90 4.45
N ALA A 847 -0.22 23.09 3.90
CA ALA A 847 -0.67 23.37 2.55
C ALA A 847 0.09 22.48 1.55
N PRO A 848 -0.60 21.81 0.58
CA PRO A 848 0.08 20.99 -0.41
C PRO A 848 1.16 21.74 -1.22
N ARG A 849 1.08 23.06 -1.25
CA ARG A 849 2.04 23.98 -1.91
C ARG A 849 2.84 24.77 -0.88
N ASP A 850 3.33 24.14 0.19
CA ASP A 850 4.09 24.82 1.23
C ASP A 850 5.39 25.41 0.67
N PRO A 851 5.57 26.74 0.71
CA PRO A 851 6.76 27.40 0.19
C PRO A 851 8.03 27.04 0.99
N ILE A 852 7.89 26.71 2.28
CA ILE A 852 9.02 26.36 3.15
C ILE A 852 9.57 24.98 2.72
N ALA A 853 8.71 24.00 2.48
CA ALA A 853 9.11 22.68 2.00
C ALA A 853 9.78 22.79 0.62
N LEU A 854 9.23 23.59 -0.30
CA LEU A 854 9.81 23.83 -1.62
C LEU A 854 11.18 24.52 -1.54
N ALA A 855 11.32 25.56 -0.75
CA ALA A 855 12.57 26.32 -0.61
C ALA A 855 13.66 25.51 0.11
N SER A 856 13.32 24.82 1.20
CA SER A 856 14.28 24.01 1.98
C SER A 856 14.82 22.85 1.17
N MET A 857 13.96 22.08 0.46
CA MET A 857 14.39 20.94 -0.35
C MET A 857 15.14 21.37 -1.61
N SER A 858 14.77 22.52 -2.21
CA SER A 858 15.56 23.12 -3.28
C SER A 858 16.97 23.52 -2.79
N GLY A 859 17.06 24.08 -1.59
CA GLY A 859 18.34 24.42 -0.93
C GLY A 859 19.21 23.18 -0.67
N VAL A 860 18.61 22.11 -0.12
CA VAL A 860 19.31 20.84 0.13
C VAL A 860 19.86 20.24 -1.17
N LEU A 861 19.04 20.22 -2.23
CA LEU A 861 19.46 19.67 -3.52
C LEU A 861 20.54 20.52 -4.20
N LEU A 862 20.45 21.85 -4.09
CA LEU A 862 21.48 22.77 -4.58
C LEU A 862 22.82 22.55 -3.86
N LEU A 863 22.81 22.43 -2.53
CA LEU A 863 23.99 22.15 -1.73
C LEU A 863 24.61 20.80 -2.07
N THR A 864 23.78 19.76 -2.21
CA THR A 864 24.22 18.43 -2.62
C THR A 864 24.85 18.46 -4.02
N GLY A 865 24.21 19.17 -4.95
CA GLY A 865 24.73 19.36 -6.31
C GLY A 865 26.07 20.12 -6.34
N LEU A 866 26.19 21.17 -5.56
CA LEU A 866 27.45 21.92 -5.41
C LEU A 866 28.55 21.05 -4.81
N PHE A 867 28.24 20.27 -3.78
CA PHE A 867 29.18 19.37 -3.15
C PHE A 867 29.66 18.27 -4.14
N ALA A 868 28.72 17.68 -4.87
CA ALA A 868 29.00 16.66 -5.89
C ALA A 868 29.90 17.21 -7.02
N ALA A 869 29.73 18.47 -7.42
CA ALA A 869 30.52 19.10 -8.44
C ALA A 869 31.87 19.64 -7.94
N TRP A 870 31.98 19.96 -6.65
CA TRP A 870 33.16 20.57 -6.06
C TRP A 870 34.40 19.64 -6.09
N TRP A 871 34.22 18.36 -5.80
CA TRP A 871 35.32 17.40 -5.77
C TRP A 871 36.00 17.23 -7.13
N PRO A 872 35.28 16.96 -8.25
CA PRO A 872 35.86 16.94 -9.60
C PRO A 872 36.50 18.27 -9.99
N ALA A 873 35.88 19.38 -9.66
CA ALA A 873 36.36 20.71 -9.93
C ALA A 873 37.70 21.02 -9.21
N ARG A 874 37.82 20.63 -7.94
CA ARG A 874 39.03 20.76 -7.16
C ARG A 874 40.18 19.90 -7.74
N ARG A 875 39.85 18.66 -8.16
CA ARG A 875 40.81 17.77 -8.80
C ARG A 875 41.34 18.33 -10.11
N ALA A 876 40.46 18.91 -10.94
CA ALA A 876 40.82 19.61 -12.16
C ALA A 876 41.76 20.80 -11.92
N ALA A 877 41.45 21.64 -10.94
CA ALA A 877 42.24 22.80 -10.56
C ALA A 877 43.63 22.46 -9.93
N SER A 878 43.82 21.22 -9.48
CA SER A 878 45.07 20.75 -8.89
C SER A 878 45.99 20.00 -9.88
N THR A 879 45.55 19.76 -11.14
CA THR A 879 46.33 19.04 -12.15
C THR A 879 47.47 19.91 -12.64
N GLU A 880 48.72 19.38 -12.69
CA GLU A 880 49.89 20.09 -13.21
C GLU A 880 49.79 20.31 -14.74
N PRO A 881 50.01 21.54 -15.27
CA PRO A 881 49.87 21.85 -16.67
C PRO A 881 50.70 20.94 -17.59
N MET A 882 51.92 20.59 -17.17
CA MET A 882 52.80 19.73 -17.94
C MET A 882 52.31 18.27 -18.03
N GLN A 883 51.66 17.75 -17.01
CA GLN A 883 51.05 16.42 -17.04
C GLN A 883 49.78 16.41 -17.90
N ALA A 884 48.99 17.48 -17.85
CA ALA A 884 47.77 17.61 -18.68
C ALA A 884 48.06 17.65 -20.18
N LEU A 885 49.21 18.14 -20.61
CA LEU A 885 49.66 18.23 -22.01
C LEU A 885 50.35 16.95 -22.51
N ARG A 886 50.83 16.06 -21.61
CA ARG A 886 51.51 14.79 -21.93
C ARG A 886 50.56 13.58 -22.09
N ILE A 887 49.27 13.72 -21.74
CA ILE A 887 48.28 12.64 -21.88
C ILE A 887 47.89 12.54 -23.36
N GLU A 888 48.45 11.56 -24.10
CA GLU A 888 48.03 11.20 -25.45
C GLU A 888 46.67 10.49 -25.49
#